data_76dfa4d0c481227c76119a8383bbd44a
#
_entry.id   76dfa4d0c481227c76119a8383bbd44a
#
_cell.length_a   1.000
_cell.length_b   1.000
_cell.length_c   1.000
_cell.angle_alpha   90.00
_cell.angle_beta   90.00
_cell.angle_gamma   90.00
#
_symmetry.space_group_name_H-M   'P 1'
#
loop_
_entity.id
_entity.type
_entity.pdbx_description
1 polymer ?
#
loop_
_entity_poly.entity_id
_entity_poly.type
_entity_poly.pdbx_seq_one_letter_code
_entity_poly.pdbx_strand_id
1 'polypeptide(L)'
;MVVGPLLRSLWSTSTRTTSSHYSHTKPLLSYARAAFSTAAATAPADAAHGGALDPGRLRNVAVIAHVDHGKTTLMDRLLRQCGADIPHERALDSIDLERERGITIASKVTSISWKDKELNMVDTPGHADFGGEVERVVGMVEGAVLVVDAGEGPLAQTKFVLAKALKYGLRPILLLNKVDKPAVTEERCDEVESLVFDLFANLGATEEQLDFPVLYASAKEGWASSTYTKSPPDVKDMSQLLDAIVGHVPPPSASLDAPFQMLVSMMEKDPYLGRVLTGRVTCGVVRVGDKVNGLKKTDDGTVKIEEGKIVKLMKKKGMRADPVDSAGAGDIVSMAGLSSPTIGHTVANAEVLTALPTVVLDPPTISMTFGVNDSPLAGSDGIHLTGGKIGDRLLAESETNLAINVLPSTSESYEVQGRGELQLGILIENMRREGFELSVSPPKVMYKVERGVKLEPIEEVTIEVDDAHVGLVMEALSHRRGEVTDMGPVPGNVGRTRMCLTCPSRGLVGYRSVFSSDTRGSGFMHRAFQTYEKYRGPLGNVRKGVLVSMGRGLITAHALTSLEARGILFVAPGMETYDGMIIGEHSRDTDLDVNPVRAKELNNIRAPSKDENVKLTPPRLMSLEEAIGYVASDELIEVTPKAIRLRKRYLEVNKRKTMSKRPKD
;
A
#
# COMPACT_ATOMS: atom_id res chain seq x y z
N MET A 1 -5.22 -48.50 -32.87
CA MET A 1 -4.92 -49.65 -31.96
C MET A 1 -5.03 -49.04 -30.56
N VAL A 2 -6.13 -49.24 -29.96
CA VAL A 2 -6.51 -50.26 -28.98
C VAL A 2 -6.04 -49.78 -27.60
N VAL A 3 -6.85 -49.23 -26.77
CA VAL A 3 -7.98 -49.58 -25.92
C VAL A 3 -7.59 -49.31 -24.45
N GLY A 4 -8.37 -48.47 -23.79
CA GLY A 4 -8.56 -48.47 -22.34
C GLY A 4 -9.27 -49.78 -21.91
N PRO A 5 -9.98 -49.86 -20.83
CA PRO A 5 -10.66 -48.92 -19.97
C PRO A 5 -10.83 -49.36 -18.47
N LEU A 6 -11.45 -48.54 -17.63
CA LEU A 6 -12.65 -48.78 -16.79
C LEU A 6 -12.54 -49.86 -15.69
N LEU A 7 -13.05 -49.78 -14.50
CA LEU A 7 -14.33 -49.40 -13.93
C LEU A 7 -14.30 -49.62 -12.41
N ARG A 8 -14.94 -48.72 -11.64
CA ARG A 8 -16.13 -48.96 -10.79
C ARG A 8 -15.98 -50.00 -9.67
N SER A 9 -16.28 -49.68 -8.52
CA SER A 9 -17.48 -49.24 -7.81
C SER A 9 -17.89 -50.26 -6.74
N LEU A 10 -18.43 -49.78 -5.74
CA LEU A 10 -19.68 -50.02 -5.02
C LEU A 10 -19.54 -50.63 -3.62
N TRP A 11 -20.06 -49.88 -2.67
CA TRP A 11 -21.16 -50.20 -1.73
C TRP A 11 -20.99 -51.53 -0.93
N SER A 12 -21.26 -51.63 0.32
CA SER A 12 -22.41 -51.13 1.09
C SER A 12 -22.30 -51.54 2.56
N THR A 13 -22.77 -50.71 3.40
CA THR A 13 -23.79 -50.88 4.47
C THR A 13 -23.69 -52.05 5.43
N SER A 14 -23.93 -51.65 6.64
CA SER A 14 -24.93 -52.22 7.58
C SER A 14 -24.41 -52.83 8.87
N THR A 15 -24.58 -52.11 9.90
CA THR A 15 -25.49 -52.27 11.06
C THR A 15 -25.19 -53.29 12.14
N ARG A 16 -25.34 -52.74 13.32
CA ARG A 16 -25.97 -53.27 14.54
C ARG A 16 -25.14 -53.95 15.63
N THR A 17 -25.07 -53.23 16.70
CA THR A 17 -25.55 -53.51 18.07
C THR A 17 -24.99 -54.73 18.77
N THR A 18 -24.43 -54.56 19.93
CA THR A 18 -25.10 -54.84 21.21
C THR A 18 -24.18 -54.52 22.42
N SER A 19 -24.83 -54.04 23.41
CA SER A 19 -24.47 -53.76 24.79
C SER A 19 -23.84 -54.95 25.55
N SER A 20 -22.97 -54.68 26.52
CA SER A 20 -23.21 -55.04 27.92
C SER A 20 -22.05 -54.66 28.85
N HIS A 21 -22.41 -53.96 29.88
CA HIS A 21 -22.07 -53.94 31.29
C HIS A 21 -20.85 -54.72 31.86
N TYR A 22 -20.28 -54.09 32.84
CA TYR A 22 -19.70 -54.43 34.15
C TYR A 22 -18.26 -53.86 34.29
N SER A 23 -18.08 -52.95 35.14
CA SER A 23 -18.01 -52.73 36.61
C SER A 23 -16.59 -52.89 37.16
N HIS A 24 -16.22 -51.81 37.89
CA HIS A 24 -15.34 -51.76 39.03
C HIS A 24 -13.88 -52.33 38.97
N THR A 25 -12.91 -51.46 39.10
CA THR A 25 -12.15 -51.32 40.38
C THR A 25 -11.07 -50.25 40.28
N LYS A 26 -11.03 -49.37 41.29
CA LYS A 26 -9.89 -48.54 41.61
C LYS A 26 -8.84 -49.39 42.32
N PRO A 27 -7.55 -48.99 42.25
CA PRO A 27 -6.81 -48.80 43.49
C PRO A 27 -6.19 -47.44 43.68
N LEU A 28 -6.21 -47.02 44.90
CA LEU A 28 -5.56 -45.92 45.55
C LEU A 28 -4.02 -46.17 45.68
N LEU A 29 -3.33 -45.05 46.00
CA LEU A 29 -1.98 -44.86 46.58
C LEU A 29 -0.87 -44.65 45.57
N SER A 30 -0.02 -43.63 45.73
CA SER A 30 0.63 -43.12 46.95
C SER A 30 1.23 -41.73 46.71
N TYR A 31 1.15 -40.93 47.73
CA TYR A 31 1.83 -39.65 47.92
C TYR A 31 3.36 -39.81 47.87
N ALA A 32 4.02 -39.05 46.97
CA ALA A 32 5.41 -38.68 47.11
C ALA A 32 5.52 -37.15 47.27
N ARG A 33 5.69 -36.72 48.49
CA ARG A 33 5.98 -35.34 48.89
C ARG A 33 7.43 -35.05 48.51
N ALA A 34 7.67 -34.33 47.43
CA ALA A 34 8.94 -33.68 47.14
C ALA A 34 8.90 -32.27 47.75
N ALA A 35 9.74 -32.02 48.73
CA ALA A 35 9.97 -30.72 49.34
C ALA A 35 10.59 -29.80 48.29
N PHE A 36 9.85 -28.81 47.83
CA PHE A 36 10.45 -27.69 47.10
C PHE A 36 10.94 -26.66 48.10
N SER A 37 12.24 -26.45 48.05
CA SER A 37 12.98 -25.36 48.66
C SER A 37 12.34 -24.04 48.19
N THR A 38 11.84 -23.24 49.12
CA THR A 38 11.43 -21.85 48.89
C THR A 38 12.68 -21.02 48.68
N ALA A 39 13.13 -20.91 47.43
CA ALA A 39 13.87 -19.75 47.01
C ALA A 39 12.86 -18.60 46.87
N ALA A 40 13.02 -17.57 47.68
CA ALA A 40 12.26 -16.33 47.59
C ALA A 40 12.47 -15.73 46.19
N ALA A 41 11.51 -15.96 45.29
CA ALA A 41 11.43 -15.23 44.08
C ALA A 41 11.05 -13.77 44.44
N THR A 42 11.95 -12.86 44.23
CA THR A 42 11.65 -11.42 44.18
C THR A 42 10.50 -11.25 43.22
N ALA A 43 9.37 -10.75 43.71
CA ALA A 43 8.24 -10.42 42.88
C ALA A 43 8.69 -9.47 41.76
N PRO A 44 8.32 -9.73 40.51
CA PRO A 44 8.70 -8.85 39.43
C PRO A 44 8.16 -7.45 39.68
N ALA A 45 8.94 -6.42 39.30
CA ALA A 45 8.59 -4.99 39.46
C ALA A 45 7.24 -4.59 38.83
N ASP A 46 6.68 -5.44 37.98
CA ASP A 46 5.38 -5.28 37.33
C ASP A 46 4.17 -5.22 38.31
N ALA A 47 4.34 -5.69 39.55
CA ALA A 47 3.27 -5.66 40.55
C ALA A 47 2.95 -4.25 41.11
N ALA A 48 3.90 -3.32 41.04
CA ALA A 48 3.76 -1.95 41.54
C ALA A 48 2.83 -1.08 40.67
N HIS A 49 2.73 -1.34 39.36
CA HIS A 49 1.96 -0.57 38.39
C HIS A 49 0.76 -1.32 37.81
N GLY A 50 0.24 -2.34 38.51
CA GLY A 50 -1.02 -2.99 38.15
C GLY A 50 -0.97 -3.83 36.88
N GLY A 51 0.19 -4.47 36.58
CA GLY A 51 0.35 -5.36 35.43
C GLY A 51 0.87 -4.69 34.14
N ALA A 52 1.11 -3.38 34.14
CA ALA A 52 1.79 -2.69 33.04
C ALA A 52 3.26 -3.12 32.97
N LEU A 53 3.77 -3.38 31.75
CA LEU A 53 5.16 -3.75 31.54
C LEU A 53 6.11 -2.57 31.84
N ASP A 54 7.26 -2.87 32.39
CA ASP A 54 8.34 -1.89 32.50
C ASP A 54 8.82 -1.45 31.12
N PRO A 55 8.88 -0.13 30.79
CA PRO A 55 9.41 0.37 29.53
C PRO A 55 10.80 -0.19 29.16
N GLY A 56 11.66 -0.50 30.15
CA GLY A 56 12.96 -1.12 29.93
C GLY A 56 12.91 -2.51 29.28
N ARG A 57 11.76 -3.17 29.33
CA ARG A 57 11.52 -4.49 28.71
C ARG A 57 10.93 -4.38 27.30
N LEU A 58 10.53 -3.19 26.88
CA LEU A 58 9.93 -2.95 25.56
C LEU A 58 10.99 -2.58 24.52
N ARG A 59 10.76 -2.97 23.28
CA ARG A 59 11.46 -2.49 22.08
C ARG A 59 10.45 -2.24 20.96
N ASN A 60 10.38 -1.04 20.45
CA ASN A 60 9.50 -0.68 19.35
C ASN A 60 10.33 -0.49 18.08
N VAL A 61 10.05 -1.25 17.04
CA VAL A 61 10.89 -1.34 15.86
C VAL A 61 10.04 -1.32 14.60
N ALA A 62 10.36 -0.44 13.66
CA ALA A 62 9.79 -0.45 12.31
C ALA A 62 10.62 -1.34 11.38
N VAL A 63 9.95 -2.09 10.51
CA VAL A 63 10.61 -2.83 9.44
C VAL A 63 10.43 -2.07 8.14
N ILE A 64 11.53 -1.62 7.58
CA ILE A 64 11.62 -0.76 6.38
C ILE A 64 12.27 -1.56 5.27
N ALA A 65 11.68 -1.59 4.10
CA ALA A 65 12.26 -2.26 2.94
C ALA A 65 11.73 -1.65 1.63
N HIS A 66 12.49 -1.83 0.56
CA HIS A 66 11.95 -1.69 -0.78
C HIS A 66 10.92 -2.79 -1.08
N VAL A 67 10.05 -2.56 -2.06
CA VAL A 67 9.15 -3.58 -2.60
C VAL A 67 10.00 -4.78 -3.06
N ASP A 68 9.56 -5.99 -2.79
CA ASP A 68 10.22 -7.25 -3.10
C ASP A 68 11.57 -7.54 -2.39
N HIS A 69 12.09 -6.68 -1.51
CA HIS A 69 13.27 -6.98 -0.71
C HIS A 69 13.05 -8.05 0.38
N GLY A 70 11.79 -8.49 0.57
CA GLY A 70 11.45 -9.62 1.44
C GLY A 70 10.98 -9.25 2.83
N LYS A 71 10.49 -8.02 3.05
CA LYS A 71 9.96 -7.51 4.31
C LYS A 71 8.87 -8.41 4.93
N THR A 72 7.80 -8.70 4.19
CA THR A 72 6.67 -9.51 4.67
C THR A 72 7.11 -10.95 4.98
N THR A 73 8.00 -11.52 4.15
CA THR A 73 8.58 -12.85 4.40
C THR A 73 9.39 -12.89 5.68
N LEU A 74 10.18 -11.84 5.95
CA LEU A 74 10.95 -11.69 7.19
C LEU A 74 10.01 -11.64 8.40
N MET A 75 8.98 -10.81 8.34
CA MET A 75 8.00 -10.68 9.42
C MET A 75 7.30 -12.01 9.72
N ASP A 76 6.89 -12.76 8.71
CA ASP A 76 6.30 -14.09 8.89
C ASP A 76 7.25 -15.06 9.59
N ARG A 77 8.55 -15.02 9.26
CA ARG A 77 9.56 -15.88 9.93
C ARG A 77 9.78 -15.51 11.38
N LEU A 78 9.86 -14.21 11.68
CA LEU A 78 9.98 -13.73 13.07
C LEU A 78 8.77 -14.15 13.91
N LEU A 79 7.56 -13.98 13.37
CA LEU A 79 6.33 -14.38 14.04
C LEU A 79 6.27 -15.88 14.31
N ARG A 80 6.60 -16.72 13.32
CA ARG A 80 6.64 -18.19 13.49
C ARG A 80 7.64 -18.63 14.55
N GLN A 81 8.83 -18.04 14.55
CA GLN A 81 9.85 -18.35 15.55
C GLN A 81 9.43 -18.00 16.97
N CYS A 82 8.66 -16.91 17.13
CA CYS A 82 8.12 -16.49 18.42
C CYS A 82 6.79 -17.17 18.79
N GLY A 83 6.44 -18.26 18.08
CA GLY A 83 5.28 -19.11 18.44
C GLY A 83 3.93 -18.64 17.92
N ALA A 84 3.88 -17.68 16.98
CA ALA A 84 2.64 -17.32 16.33
C ALA A 84 2.21 -18.40 15.32
N ASP A 85 0.95 -18.81 15.42
CA ASP A 85 0.34 -19.71 14.43
C ASP A 85 0.01 -18.93 13.16
N ILE A 86 0.79 -19.18 12.11
CA ILE A 86 0.65 -18.52 10.81
C ILE A 86 0.21 -19.57 9.78
N PRO A 87 -1.05 -19.52 9.31
CA PRO A 87 -1.63 -20.57 8.48
C PRO A 87 -1.06 -20.60 7.04
N HIS A 88 -0.57 -19.49 6.53
CA HIS A 88 -0.04 -19.37 5.16
C HIS A 88 1.11 -18.36 5.10
N GLU A 89 1.83 -18.33 3.98
CA GLU A 89 2.86 -17.32 3.73
C GLU A 89 2.22 -15.94 3.48
N ARG A 90 2.93 -14.87 3.86
CA ARG A 90 2.45 -13.48 3.77
C ARG A 90 1.15 -13.26 4.56
N ALA A 91 1.08 -13.84 5.75
CA ALA A 91 -0.13 -13.78 6.58
C ALA A 91 -0.46 -12.36 7.03
N LEU A 92 0.52 -11.49 7.19
CA LEU A 92 0.32 -10.09 7.52
C LEU A 92 -0.33 -9.29 6.38
N ASP A 93 -0.20 -9.71 5.12
CA ASP A 93 -0.92 -9.09 4.00
C ASP A 93 -2.40 -9.48 4.06
N SER A 94 -3.15 -8.83 4.95
CA SER A 94 -4.55 -9.16 5.27
C SER A 94 -5.54 -8.67 4.22
N ILE A 95 -5.16 -7.66 3.44
CA ILE A 95 -5.97 -7.07 2.37
C ILE A 95 -5.73 -7.86 1.08
N ASP A 96 -6.81 -8.27 0.39
CA ASP A 96 -6.68 -9.06 -0.84
C ASP A 96 -5.84 -8.36 -1.91
N LEU A 97 -5.95 -7.02 -2.01
CA LEU A 97 -5.13 -6.19 -2.91
C LEU A 97 -3.64 -6.23 -2.57
N GLU A 98 -3.27 -6.32 -1.28
CA GLU A 98 -1.86 -6.47 -0.89
C GLU A 98 -1.29 -7.79 -1.41
N ARG A 99 -2.07 -8.88 -1.28
CA ARG A 99 -1.66 -10.21 -1.77
C ARG A 99 -1.56 -10.29 -3.28
N GLU A 100 -2.54 -9.71 -3.99
CA GLU A 100 -2.57 -9.70 -5.45
C GLU A 100 -1.42 -8.88 -6.04
N ARG A 101 -1.11 -7.73 -5.43
CA ARG A 101 -0.09 -6.80 -5.95
C ARG A 101 1.29 -7.02 -5.38
N GLY A 102 1.42 -7.81 -4.33
CA GLY A 102 2.69 -8.06 -3.68
C GLY A 102 3.24 -6.89 -2.87
N ILE A 103 2.44 -5.87 -2.56
CA ILE A 103 2.85 -4.66 -1.82
C ILE A 103 2.08 -4.50 -0.52
N THR A 104 2.73 -4.01 0.53
CA THR A 104 2.05 -3.57 1.76
C THR A 104 1.42 -2.20 1.52
N ILE A 105 0.13 -2.07 1.79
CA ILE A 105 -0.65 -0.84 1.61
C ILE A 105 -0.84 -0.12 2.94
N ALA A 106 -1.26 -0.85 3.97
CA ALA A 106 -1.50 -0.34 5.31
C ALA A 106 -0.43 -0.80 6.29
N SER A 107 -0.01 0.08 7.19
CA SER A 107 0.89 -0.28 8.28
C SER A 107 0.21 -1.21 9.27
N LYS A 108 0.96 -2.16 9.82
CA LYS A 108 0.44 -3.14 10.79
C LYS A 108 1.39 -3.24 11.98
N VAL A 109 0.80 -3.36 13.16
CA VAL A 109 1.54 -3.55 14.40
C VAL A 109 1.35 -4.97 14.87
N THR A 110 2.43 -5.60 15.32
CA THR A 110 2.38 -6.90 16.00
C THR A 110 3.40 -6.96 17.10
N SER A 111 3.08 -7.62 18.19
CA SER A 111 3.99 -7.82 19.32
C SER A 111 4.48 -9.26 19.37
N ILE A 112 5.75 -9.45 19.64
CA ILE A 112 6.39 -10.73 19.84
C ILE A 112 7.18 -10.72 21.13
N SER A 113 7.24 -11.86 21.81
CA SER A 113 8.02 -12.02 23.03
C SER A 113 9.35 -12.72 22.68
N TRP A 114 10.46 -12.13 23.09
CA TRP A 114 11.79 -12.70 22.91
C TRP A 114 12.58 -12.63 24.21
N LYS A 115 12.93 -13.80 24.78
CA LYS A 115 13.55 -13.91 26.10
C LYS A 115 12.69 -13.18 27.17
N ASP A 116 13.26 -12.18 27.85
CA ASP A 116 12.61 -11.35 28.86
C ASP A 116 12.05 -10.03 28.31
N LYS A 117 12.15 -9.80 26.99
CA LYS A 117 11.74 -8.57 26.32
C LYS A 117 10.49 -8.79 25.46
N GLU A 118 9.76 -7.73 25.26
CA GLU A 118 8.65 -7.65 24.34
C GLU A 118 8.97 -6.66 23.22
N LEU A 119 8.88 -7.15 21.98
CA LEU A 119 9.18 -6.38 20.79
C LEU A 119 7.89 -6.04 20.07
N ASN A 120 7.57 -4.76 19.93
CA ASN A 120 6.50 -4.27 19.09
C ASN A 120 7.08 -3.99 17.69
N MET A 121 6.72 -4.83 16.74
CA MET A 121 7.16 -4.74 15.35
C MET A 121 6.11 -4.00 14.53
N VAL A 122 6.52 -2.99 13.80
CA VAL A 122 5.64 -2.21 12.91
C VAL A 122 6.04 -2.47 11.46
N ASP A 123 5.14 -3.11 10.72
CA ASP A 123 5.28 -3.31 9.29
C ASP A 123 4.89 -2.02 8.55
N THR A 124 5.77 -1.50 7.68
CA THR A 124 5.56 -0.24 6.97
C THR A 124 5.41 -0.44 5.47
N PRO A 125 4.54 0.32 4.78
CA PRO A 125 4.52 0.34 3.31
C PRO A 125 5.86 0.79 2.73
N GLY A 126 6.28 0.17 1.63
CA GLY A 126 7.51 0.56 0.93
C GLY A 126 7.31 1.64 -0.16
N HIS A 127 6.08 1.86 -0.63
CA HIS A 127 5.81 2.76 -1.75
C HIS A 127 5.59 4.20 -1.30
N ALA A 128 6.15 5.18 -2.05
CA ALA A 128 6.10 6.60 -1.70
C ALA A 128 4.67 7.17 -1.60
N ASP A 129 3.71 6.66 -2.40
CA ASP A 129 2.31 7.08 -2.35
C ASP A 129 1.67 6.84 -0.96
N PHE A 130 2.19 5.87 -0.20
CA PHE A 130 1.77 5.56 1.17
C PHE A 130 2.65 6.21 2.23
N GLY A 131 3.45 7.21 1.88
CA GLY A 131 4.33 7.90 2.81
C GLY A 131 3.63 8.45 4.05
N GLY A 132 2.35 8.81 3.96
CA GLY A 132 1.54 9.22 5.11
C GLY A 132 1.34 8.13 6.16
N GLU A 133 1.25 6.86 5.74
CA GLU A 133 1.23 5.72 6.65
C GLU A 133 2.55 5.58 7.40
N VAL A 134 3.65 5.68 6.65
CA VAL A 134 5.00 5.59 7.22
C VAL A 134 5.26 6.71 8.23
N GLU A 135 4.93 7.96 7.89
CA GLU A 135 5.14 9.12 8.77
C GLU A 135 4.43 8.98 10.11
N ARG A 136 3.23 8.40 10.11
CA ARG A 136 2.44 8.19 11.34
C ARG A 136 3.03 7.13 12.27
N VAL A 137 3.56 6.05 11.69
CA VAL A 137 4.03 4.91 12.49
C VAL A 137 5.50 5.04 12.91
N VAL A 138 6.32 5.75 12.13
CA VAL A 138 7.72 6.04 12.48
C VAL A 138 7.83 6.80 13.82
N GLY A 139 6.86 7.66 14.15
CA GLY A 139 6.80 8.35 15.45
C GLY A 139 6.47 7.45 16.66
N MET A 140 6.10 6.17 16.44
CA MET A 140 5.79 5.22 17.52
C MET A 140 6.97 4.34 17.94
N VAL A 141 8.09 4.37 17.21
CA VAL A 141 9.19 3.42 17.35
C VAL A 141 10.51 4.11 17.65
N GLU A 142 11.45 3.40 18.24
CA GLU A 142 12.80 3.86 18.57
C GLU A 142 13.88 3.29 17.63
N GLY A 143 13.58 2.21 16.93
CA GLY A 143 14.52 1.57 15.99
C GLY A 143 13.90 1.24 14.64
N ALA A 144 14.75 0.97 13.67
CA ALA A 144 14.33 0.56 12.33
C ALA A 144 15.22 -0.57 11.81
N VAL A 145 14.64 -1.68 11.36
CA VAL A 145 15.32 -2.70 10.60
C VAL A 145 15.19 -2.38 9.12
N LEU A 146 16.29 -1.99 8.50
CA LEU A 146 16.38 -1.72 7.07
C LEU A 146 16.73 -3.02 6.34
N VAL A 147 15.78 -3.58 5.61
CA VAL A 147 15.96 -4.80 4.83
C VAL A 147 16.34 -4.44 3.40
N VAL A 148 17.52 -4.86 2.98
CA VAL A 148 18.08 -4.60 1.64
C VAL A 148 18.37 -5.93 0.96
N ASP A 149 17.98 -6.08 -0.29
CA ASP A 149 18.39 -7.22 -1.12
C ASP A 149 19.90 -7.12 -1.41
N ALA A 150 20.67 -8.09 -0.99
CA ALA A 150 22.12 -8.09 -1.14
C ALA A 150 22.59 -8.08 -2.60
N GLY A 151 21.77 -8.60 -3.52
CA GLY A 151 22.06 -8.55 -4.96
C GLY A 151 21.78 -7.19 -5.60
N GLU A 152 20.69 -6.53 -5.20
CA GLU A 152 20.21 -5.28 -5.80
C GLU A 152 20.82 -4.04 -5.13
N GLY A 153 20.98 -4.06 -3.80
CA GLY A 153 21.43 -2.93 -3.01
C GLY A 153 20.31 -1.94 -2.63
N PRO A 154 20.66 -0.76 -2.08
CA PRO A 154 19.68 0.24 -1.68
C PRO A 154 19.05 0.92 -2.91
N LEU A 155 17.74 0.82 -3.03
CA LEU A 155 16.96 1.43 -4.11
C LEU A 155 16.33 2.77 -3.68
N ALA A 156 15.87 3.57 -4.62
CA ALA A 156 15.43 4.94 -4.39
C ALA A 156 14.21 5.06 -3.43
N GLN A 157 13.31 4.09 -3.39
CA GLN A 157 12.18 4.10 -2.42
C GLN A 157 12.66 4.00 -0.97
N THR A 158 13.74 3.25 -0.74
CA THR A 158 14.39 3.13 0.57
C THR A 158 14.85 4.49 1.09
N LYS A 159 15.36 5.35 0.21
CA LYS A 159 15.82 6.71 0.54
C LYS A 159 14.72 7.55 1.21
N PHE A 160 13.49 7.52 0.68
CA PHE A 160 12.38 8.30 1.22
C PHE A 160 12.00 7.88 2.64
N VAL A 161 11.76 6.58 2.84
CA VAL A 161 11.34 6.06 4.16
C VAL A 161 12.46 6.20 5.18
N LEU A 162 13.71 5.96 4.75
CA LEU A 162 14.90 6.11 5.57
C LEU A 162 15.13 7.56 6.01
N ALA A 163 14.99 8.53 5.11
CA ALA A 163 15.12 9.95 5.45
C ALA A 163 14.13 10.36 6.55
N LYS A 164 12.90 9.85 6.50
CA LYS A 164 11.91 10.08 7.57
C LYS A 164 12.34 9.38 8.87
N ALA A 165 12.77 8.13 8.82
CA ALA A 165 13.25 7.38 9.99
C ALA A 165 14.43 8.08 10.69
N LEU A 166 15.42 8.50 9.93
CA LEU A 166 16.61 9.22 10.46
C LEU A 166 16.21 10.57 11.08
N LYS A 167 15.31 11.32 10.45
CA LYS A 167 14.80 12.59 10.97
C LYS A 167 14.10 12.45 12.34
N TYR A 168 13.42 11.31 12.58
CA TYR A 168 12.81 10.99 13.88
C TYR A 168 13.79 10.39 14.89
N GLY A 169 15.07 10.29 14.56
CA GLY A 169 16.11 9.81 15.48
C GLY A 169 16.12 8.29 15.70
N LEU A 170 15.53 7.50 14.78
CA LEU A 170 15.53 6.05 14.93
C LEU A 170 16.93 5.46 14.81
N ARG A 171 17.19 4.41 15.62
CA ARG A 171 18.41 3.61 15.55
C ARG A 171 18.27 2.56 14.44
N PRO A 172 19.07 2.61 13.36
CA PRO A 172 18.96 1.66 12.27
C PRO A 172 19.74 0.37 12.54
N ILE A 173 19.23 -0.73 11.98
CA ILE A 173 19.91 -2.03 11.85
C ILE A 173 19.85 -2.39 10.38
N LEU A 174 20.98 -2.69 9.74
CA LEU A 174 21.01 -3.13 8.35
C LEU A 174 20.88 -4.65 8.27
N LEU A 175 19.91 -5.13 7.51
CA LEU A 175 19.72 -6.56 7.21
C LEU A 175 19.88 -6.80 5.71
N LEU A 176 21.00 -7.37 5.31
CA LEU A 176 21.26 -7.81 3.95
C LEU A 176 20.55 -9.15 3.71
N ASN A 177 19.42 -9.09 3.01
CA ASN A 177 18.57 -10.24 2.75
C ASN A 177 18.86 -10.90 1.40
N LYS A 178 18.42 -12.14 1.22
CA LYS A 178 18.59 -12.95 0.03
C LYS A 178 20.05 -13.28 -0.30
N VAL A 179 20.89 -13.41 0.71
CA VAL A 179 22.30 -13.81 0.55
C VAL A 179 22.46 -15.22 -0.02
N ASP A 180 21.40 -16.03 0.01
CA ASP A 180 21.31 -17.34 -0.62
C ASP A 180 21.33 -17.31 -2.16
N LYS A 181 21.13 -16.13 -2.80
CA LYS A 181 21.18 -15.98 -4.26
C LYS A 181 22.59 -16.35 -4.79
N PRO A 182 22.71 -17.15 -5.89
CA PRO A 182 24.01 -17.58 -6.44
C PRO A 182 24.95 -16.41 -6.80
N ALA A 183 24.38 -15.30 -7.24
CA ALA A 183 25.12 -14.11 -7.66
C ALA A 183 25.63 -13.23 -6.52
N VAL A 184 25.22 -13.47 -5.28
CA VAL A 184 25.64 -12.70 -4.11
C VAL A 184 26.94 -13.26 -3.58
N THR A 185 27.96 -12.43 -3.42
CA THR A 185 29.28 -12.74 -2.84
C THR A 185 29.50 -11.85 -1.61
N GLU A 186 30.53 -12.15 -0.83
CA GLU A 186 30.93 -11.34 0.31
C GLU A 186 31.30 -9.92 -0.13
N GLU A 187 32.09 -9.79 -1.20
CA GLU A 187 32.50 -8.50 -1.75
C GLU A 187 31.27 -7.68 -2.20
N ARG A 188 30.23 -8.35 -2.72
CA ARG A 188 28.98 -7.66 -3.07
C ARG A 188 28.26 -7.15 -1.84
N CYS A 189 28.27 -7.90 -0.75
CA CYS A 189 27.67 -7.46 0.52
C CYS A 189 28.42 -6.24 1.09
N ASP A 190 29.77 -6.24 1.05
CA ASP A 190 30.59 -5.10 1.49
C ASP A 190 30.35 -3.84 0.64
N GLU A 191 30.17 -4.03 -0.68
CA GLU A 191 29.80 -2.93 -1.59
C GLU A 191 28.43 -2.36 -1.22
N VAL A 192 27.42 -3.21 -0.97
CA VAL A 192 26.08 -2.77 -0.59
C VAL A 192 26.08 -2.09 0.78
N GLU A 193 26.84 -2.57 1.74
CA GLU A 193 27.04 -1.92 3.04
C GLU A 193 27.60 -0.50 2.85
N SER A 194 28.65 -0.35 2.05
CA SER A 194 29.24 0.95 1.72
C SER A 194 28.23 1.90 1.05
N LEU A 195 27.42 1.41 0.11
CA LEU A 195 26.36 2.20 -0.53
C LEU A 195 25.28 2.64 0.47
N VAL A 196 24.92 1.81 1.44
CA VAL A 196 23.97 2.15 2.51
C VAL A 196 24.58 3.18 3.45
N PHE A 197 25.84 3.04 3.82
CA PHE A 197 26.58 4.00 4.63
C PHE A 197 26.61 5.38 3.96
N ASP A 198 26.98 5.44 2.69
CA ASP A 198 26.98 6.69 1.90
C ASP A 198 25.58 7.30 1.83
N LEU A 199 24.54 6.45 1.68
CA LEU A 199 23.15 6.90 1.69
C LEU A 199 22.78 7.55 3.04
N PHE A 200 23.16 6.96 4.17
CA PHE A 200 22.91 7.51 5.49
C PHE A 200 23.64 8.83 5.70
N ALA A 201 24.90 8.91 5.32
CA ALA A 201 25.70 10.14 5.39
C ALA A 201 25.07 11.26 4.54
N ASN A 202 24.64 10.96 3.33
CA ASN A 202 23.97 11.92 2.43
C ASN A 202 22.60 12.38 2.94
N LEU A 203 21.93 11.57 3.75
CA LEU A 203 20.65 11.93 4.38
C LEU A 203 20.82 12.68 5.69
N GLY A 204 22.06 12.95 6.12
CA GLY A 204 22.38 13.69 7.33
C GLY A 204 22.18 12.89 8.62
N ALA A 205 22.47 11.59 8.58
CA ALA A 205 22.45 10.72 9.75
C ALA A 205 23.46 11.21 10.81
N THR A 206 23.11 11.04 12.07
CA THR A 206 24.01 11.33 13.22
C THR A 206 25.08 10.23 13.34
N GLU A 207 26.17 10.51 14.09
CA GLU A 207 27.22 9.51 14.36
C GLU A 207 26.65 8.24 14.98
N GLU A 208 25.68 8.37 15.88
CA GLU A 208 24.99 7.24 16.51
C GLU A 208 24.11 6.43 15.53
N GLN A 209 23.66 7.04 14.45
CA GLN A 209 22.89 6.38 13.41
C GLN A 209 23.78 5.75 12.32
N LEU A 210 25.02 6.23 12.20
CA LEU A 210 26.04 5.64 11.33
C LEU A 210 26.72 4.41 11.95
N ASP A 211 26.66 4.26 13.27
CA ASP A 211 27.14 3.07 13.99
C ASP A 211 26.02 2.01 14.05
N PHE A 212 25.67 1.45 12.91
CA PHE A 212 24.62 0.44 12.80
C PHE A 212 25.16 -0.97 12.65
N PRO A 213 24.58 -1.97 13.32
CA PRO A 213 24.94 -3.36 13.11
C PRO A 213 24.47 -3.86 11.74
N VAL A 214 25.31 -4.69 11.11
CA VAL A 214 25.01 -5.35 9.83
C VAL A 214 24.76 -6.83 10.06
N LEU A 215 23.68 -7.35 9.48
CA LEU A 215 23.31 -8.75 9.54
C LEU A 215 23.03 -9.29 8.15
N TYR A 216 23.31 -10.56 7.96
CA TYR A 216 23.10 -11.29 6.71
C TYR A 216 21.96 -12.29 6.89
N ALA A 217 21.04 -12.36 5.94
CA ALA A 217 19.86 -13.21 6.09
C ALA A 217 19.37 -13.84 4.78
N SER A 218 18.71 -14.97 4.93
CA SER A 218 17.75 -15.49 3.97
C SER A 218 16.38 -15.60 4.64
N ALA A 219 15.54 -14.60 4.46
CA ALA A 219 14.17 -14.62 4.99
C ALA A 219 13.38 -15.81 4.42
N LYS A 220 13.62 -16.19 3.17
CA LYS A 220 13.00 -17.35 2.53
C LYS A 220 13.34 -18.65 3.25
N GLU A 221 14.59 -18.87 3.61
CA GLU A 221 15.05 -20.05 4.32
C GLU A 221 14.85 -19.96 5.83
N GLY A 222 14.68 -18.75 6.39
CA GLY A 222 14.35 -18.52 7.79
C GLY A 222 15.54 -18.45 8.72
N TRP A 223 16.65 -17.83 8.31
CA TRP A 223 17.85 -17.65 9.15
C TRP A 223 18.48 -16.27 9.00
N ALA A 224 19.18 -15.83 10.03
CA ALA A 224 19.99 -14.62 10.05
C ALA A 224 21.33 -14.87 10.77
N SER A 225 22.40 -14.20 10.35
CA SER A 225 23.75 -14.31 10.90
C SER A 225 24.42 -12.95 10.99
N SER A 226 25.30 -12.76 11.97
CA SER A 226 26.17 -11.58 12.10
C SER A 226 27.41 -11.64 11.21
N THR A 227 27.69 -12.77 10.58
CA THR A 227 28.81 -12.97 9.66
C THR A 227 28.26 -13.46 8.32
N TYR A 228 28.90 -13.04 7.23
CA TYR A 228 28.52 -13.52 5.91
C TYR A 228 28.68 -15.03 5.82
N THR A 229 27.64 -15.69 5.36
CA THR A 229 27.66 -17.12 5.02
C THR A 229 26.72 -17.37 3.83
N LYS A 230 27.19 -18.14 2.87
CA LYS A 230 26.40 -18.54 1.72
C LYS A 230 25.56 -19.80 2.00
N SER A 231 26.05 -20.63 2.89
CA SER A 231 25.37 -21.83 3.35
C SER A 231 24.56 -21.52 4.61
N PRO A 232 23.35 -22.06 4.75
CA PRO A 232 22.58 -21.86 5.95
C PRO A 232 23.37 -22.39 7.17
N PRO A 233 23.30 -21.70 8.33
CA PRO A 233 23.86 -22.22 9.56
C PRO A 233 23.18 -23.55 9.95
N ASP A 234 23.85 -24.35 10.81
CA ASP A 234 23.32 -25.64 11.27
C ASP A 234 21.92 -25.48 11.91
N VAL A 235 21.69 -24.38 12.60
CA VAL A 235 20.38 -24.01 13.14
C VAL A 235 19.83 -22.84 12.33
N LYS A 236 18.74 -23.08 11.60
CA LYS A 236 18.04 -22.05 10.84
C LYS A 236 17.09 -21.30 11.75
N ASP A 237 17.51 -20.15 12.24
CA ASP A 237 16.71 -19.26 13.08
C ASP A 237 17.04 -17.77 12.84
N MET A 238 16.19 -16.91 13.37
CA MET A 238 16.35 -15.45 13.35
C MET A 238 16.86 -14.89 14.69
N SER A 239 17.40 -15.74 15.57
CA SER A 239 17.79 -15.35 16.94
C SER A 239 18.80 -14.22 16.95
N GLN A 240 19.77 -14.23 16.04
CA GLN A 240 20.78 -13.17 15.96
C GLN A 240 20.18 -11.81 15.60
N LEU A 241 19.17 -11.78 14.73
CA LEU A 241 18.44 -10.53 14.43
C LEU A 241 17.64 -10.04 15.63
N LEU A 242 16.93 -10.94 16.33
CA LEU A 242 16.17 -10.59 17.53
C LEU A 242 17.10 -10.10 18.65
N ASP A 243 18.25 -10.72 18.83
CA ASP A 243 19.26 -10.30 19.80
C ASP A 243 19.89 -8.95 19.43
N ALA A 244 20.16 -8.69 18.14
CA ALA A 244 20.63 -7.40 17.66
C ALA A 244 19.58 -6.29 17.91
N ILE A 245 18.30 -6.56 17.68
CA ILE A 245 17.22 -5.61 17.99
C ILE A 245 17.21 -5.27 19.49
N VAL A 246 17.25 -6.28 20.36
CA VAL A 246 17.25 -6.09 21.82
C VAL A 246 18.47 -5.31 22.29
N GLY A 247 19.65 -5.57 21.70
CA GLY A 247 20.92 -4.95 22.09
C GLY A 247 21.11 -3.53 21.56
N HIS A 248 20.69 -3.24 20.33
CA HIS A 248 20.97 -1.98 19.65
C HIS A 248 19.84 -0.94 19.78
N VAL A 249 18.58 -1.38 19.73
CA VAL A 249 17.44 -0.46 19.85
C VAL A 249 17.23 -0.07 21.32
N PRO A 250 17.21 1.23 21.65
CA PRO A 250 16.96 1.67 23.02
C PRO A 250 15.52 1.38 23.46
N PRO A 251 15.28 1.21 24.76
CA PRO A 251 13.92 1.17 25.29
C PRO A 251 13.23 2.53 25.10
N PRO A 252 11.88 2.54 25.03
CA PRO A 252 11.14 3.80 24.93
C PRO A 252 11.38 4.71 26.16
N SER A 253 11.71 5.97 25.90
CA SER A 253 11.84 6.98 26.95
C SER A 253 10.46 7.41 27.43
N ALA A 254 9.90 6.74 28.44
CA ALA A 254 8.54 6.95 28.89
C ALA A 254 8.41 6.80 30.41
N SER A 255 7.53 7.59 31.05
CA SER A 255 7.29 7.58 32.49
C SER A 255 5.95 6.93 32.80
N LEU A 256 5.94 5.96 33.71
CA LEU A 256 4.72 5.29 34.20
C LEU A 256 3.96 6.14 35.24
N ASP A 257 4.62 7.07 35.92
CA ASP A 257 4.05 7.85 37.03
C ASP A 257 3.28 9.09 36.55
N ALA A 258 3.44 9.49 35.27
CA ALA A 258 2.73 10.62 34.69
C ALA A 258 1.28 10.27 34.36
N PRO A 259 0.37 11.26 34.21
CA PRO A 259 -0.98 11.02 33.72
C PRO A 259 -0.96 10.38 32.31
N PHE A 260 -1.88 9.45 32.06
CA PHE A 260 -1.96 8.73 30.79
C PHE A 260 -2.18 9.68 29.62
N GLN A 261 -1.37 9.49 28.57
CA GLN A 261 -1.54 10.13 27.26
C GLN A 261 -1.11 9.17 26.15
N MET A 262 -1.90 9.11 25.07
CA MET A 262 -1.62 8.34 23.86
C MET A 262 -1.95 9.15 22.62
N LEU A 263 -1.02 9.21 21.66
CA LEU A 263 -1.29 9.74 20.33
C LEU A 263 -1.88 8.61 19.45
N VAL A 264 -3.04 8.88 18.85
CA VAL A 264 -3.69 7.93 17.92
C VAL A 264 -2.95 7.98 16.57
N SER A 265 -2.27 6.90 16.23
CA SER A 265 -1.53 6.77 14.96
C SER A 265 -2.26 5.94 13.91
N MET A 266 -3.12 5.01 14.32
CA MET A 266 -3.90 4.16 13.44
C MET A 266 -5.33 4.02 13.98
N MET A 267 -6.29 3.79 13.10
CA MET A 267 -7.69 3.59 13.44
C MET A 267 -8.31 2.50 12.56
N GLU A 268 -9.04 1.60 13.19
CA GLU A 268 -9.81 0.56 12.52
C GLU A 268 -11.29 0.73 12.93
N LYS A 269 -12.22 0.29 12.08
CA LYS A 269 -13.64 0.23 12.41
C LYS A 269 -14.05 -1.23 12.62
N ASP A 270 -14.43 -1.57 13.84
CA ASP A 270 -14.95 -2.88 14.19
C ASP A 270 -16.50 -2.83 14.25
N PRO A 271 -17.21 -3.82 13.67
CA PRO A 271 -18.68 -3.83 13.67
C PRO A 271 -19.32 -3.84 15.07
N TYR A 272 -18.64 -4.36 16.08
CA TYR A 272 -19.14 -4.50 17.45
C TYR A 272 -18.55 -3.47 18.41
N LEU A 273 -17.26 -3.12 18.26
CA LEU A 273 -16.56 -2.22 19.16
C LEU A 273 -16.58 -0.76 18.68
N GLY A 274 -17.02 -0.52 17.44
CA GLY A 274 -16.98 0.79 16.83
C GLY A 274 -15.55 1.17 16.39
N ARG A 275 -15.08 2.34 16.80
CA ARG A 275 -13.70 2.79 16.51
C ARG A 275 -12.72 2.10 17.44
N VAL A 276 -11.72 1.48 16.86
CA VAL A 276 -10.55 0.92 17.54
C VAL A 276 -9.37 1.81 17.24
N LEU A 277 -8.87 2.50 18.25
CA LEU A 277 -7.79 3.47 18.18
C LEU A 277 -6.48 2.81 18.59
N THR A 278 -5.48 2.82 17.72
CA THR A 278 -4.16 2.22 17.99
C THR A 278 -3.09 3.32 18.05
N GLY A 279 -2.25 3.25 19.06
CA GLY A 279 -1.15 4.20 19.24
C GLY A 279 -0.17 3.76 20.30
N ARG A 280 0.94 4.50 20.42
CA ARG A 280 1.89 4.34 21.50
C ARG A 280 1.43 5.13 22.71
N VAL A 281 1.44 4.51 23.87
CA VAL A 281 1.27 5.20 25.16
C VAL A 281 2.51 6.04 25.42
N THR A 282 2.35 7.35 25.41
CA THR A 282 3.47 8.29 25.58
C THR A 282 3.90 8.38 27.04
N CYS A 283 2.93 8.39 27.95
CA CYS A 283 3.18 8.42 29.40
C CYS A 283 2.00 7.82 30.15
N GLY A 284 2.26 7.42 31.40
CA GLY A 284 1.26 6.92 32.33
C GLY A 284 0.83 5.47 32.06
N VAL A 285 -0.22 5.07 32.76
CA VAL A 285 -0.83 3.73 32.65
C VAL A 285 -2.31 3.90 32.38
N VAL A 286 -2.84 3.08 31.49
CA VAL A 286 -4.28 3.02 31.16
C VAL A 286 -4.84 1.65 31.50
N ARG A 287 -6.08 1.60 32.01
CA ARG A 287 -6.80 0.38 32.37
C ARG A 287 -8.16 0.33 31.73
N VAL A 288 -8.67 -0.86 31.56
CA VAL A 288 -10.07 -1.04 31.15
C VAL A 288 -10.97 -0.42 32.20
N GLY A 289 -11.86 0.45 31.77
CA GLY A 289 -12.78 1.16 32.64
C GLY A 289 -12.38 2.58 33.02
N ASP A 290 -11.16 3.03 32.68
CA ASP A 290 -10.71 4.39 32.95
C ASP A 290 -11.51 5.42 32.14
N LYS A 291 -11.75 6.58 32.76
CA LYS A 291 -12.32 7.75 32.09
C LYS A 291 -11.23 8.51 31.36
N VAL A 292 -11.46 8.78 30.08
CA VAL A 292 -10.50 9.45 29.20
C VAL A 292 -11.16 10.53 28.36
N ASN A 293 -10.37 11.50 27.98
CA ASN A 293 -10.73 12.58 27.06
C ASN A 293 -10.11 12.35 25.69
N GLY A 294 -10.90 12.54 24.63
CA GLY A 294 -10.41 12.76 23.28
C GLY A 294 -10.06 14.23 23.06
N LEU A 295 -8.80 14.52 22.72
CA LEU A 295 -8.29 15.89 22.55
C LEU A 295 -7.78 16.09 21.13
N LYS A 296 -8.07 17.25 20.54
CA LYS A 296 -7.57 17.68 19.24
C LYS A 296 -6.68 18.91 19.40
N LYS A 297 -5.51 18.88 18.79
CA LYS A 297 -4.66 20.05 18.67
C LYS A 297 -5.16 20.91 17.51
N THR A 298 -5.38 22.20 17.77
CA THR A 298 -5.71 23.23 16.77
C THR A 298 -4.69 24.35 16.84
N ASP A 299 -4.68 25.23 15.85
CA ASP A 299 -3.78 26.40 15.83
C ASP A 299 -4.00 27.32 17.03
N ASP A 300 -5.25 27.40 17.53
CA ASP A 300 -5.64 28.20 18.68
C ASP A 300 -5.45 27.49 20.04
N GLY A 301 -4.98 26.24 20.04
CA GLY A 301 -4.76 25.47 21.28
C GLY A 301 -5.30 24.03 21.23
N THR A 302 -5.73 23.53 22.39
CA THR A 302 -6.29 22.18 22.52
C THR A 302 -7.81 22.24 22.69
N VAL A 303 -8.53 21.45 21.91
CA VAL A 303 -9.99 21.30 21.99
C VAL A 303 -10.33 19.89 22.47
N LYS A 304 -11.18 19.79 23.52
CA LYS A 304 -11.77 18.53 23.96
C LYS A 304 -12.90 18.15 23.00
N ILE A 305 -12.81 16.96 22.40
CA ILE A 305 -13.77 16.45 21.41
C ILE A 305 -14.83 15.59 22.09
N GLU A 306 -14.41 14.70 22.98
CA GLU A 306 -15.25 13.70 23.61
C GLU A 306 -14.70 13.35 24.98
N GLU A 307 -15.60 12.98 25.90
CA GLU A 307 -15.26 12.29 27.14
C GLU A 307 -15.90 10.91 27.10
N GLY A 308 -15.12 9.88 27.39
CA GLY A 308 -15.60 8.51 27.33
C GLY A 308 -14.89 7.61 28.32
N LYS A 309 -15.17 6.34 28.21
CA LYS A 309 -14.62 5.28 29.05
C LYS A 309 -14.00 4.20 28.18
N ILE A 310 -12.82 3.71 28.56
CA ILE A 310 -12.19 2.58 27.89
C ILE A 310 -13.03 1.32 28.13
N VAL A 311 -13.60 0.79 27.06
CA VAL A 311 -14.42 -0.44 27.09
C VAL A 311 -13.53 -1.67 26.95
N LYS A 312 -12.51 -1.58 26.10
CA LYS A 312 -11.61 -2.70 25.82
C LYS A 312 -10.21 -2.19 25.48
N LEU A 313 -9.20 -2.85 26.01
CA LEU A 313 -7.80 -2.73 25.61
C LEU A 313 -7.35 -4.02 24.95
N MET A 314 -6.57 -3.91 23.88
CA MET A 314 -6.09 -5.06 23.12
C MET A 314 -4.64 -4.84 22.71
N LYS A 315 -3.89 -5.94 22.66
CA LYS A 315 -2.54 -5.97 22.09
C LYS A 315 -2.50 -6.95 20.92
N LYS A 316 -1.98 -6.53 19.80
CA LYS A 316 -1.89 -7.37 18.61
C LYS A 316 -0.69 -8.31 18.75
N LYS A 317 -0.93 -9.63 18.78
CA LYS A 317 0.08 -10.69 18.78
C LYS A 317 -0.09 -11.56 17.54
N GLY A 318 0.82 -11.40 16.57
CA GLY A 318 0.65 -12.01 15.26
C GLY A 318 -0.64 -11.51 14.58
N MET A 319 -1.53 -12.45 14.24
CA MET A 319 -2.83 -12.15 13.62
C MET A 319 -3.97 -11.92 14.64
N ARG A 320 -3.71 -12.12 15.93
CA ARG A 320 -4.74 -12.03 16.98
C ARG A 320 -4.63 -10.71 17.73
N ALA A 321 -5.77 -10.23 18.22
CA ALA A 321 -5.86 -9.11 19.13
C ALA A 321 -6.24 -9.65 20.52
N ASP A 322 -5.25 -9.83 21.38
CA ASP A 322 -5.45 -10.34 22.71
C ASP A 322 -5.92 -9.21 23.64
N PRO A 323 -6.98 -9.43 24.45
CA PRO A 323 -7.40 -8.44 25.44
C PRO A 323 -6.37 -8.35 26.56
N VAL A 324 -6.13 -7.12 27.02
CA VAL A 324 -5.26 -6.82 28.15
C VAL A 324 -6.00 -5.91 29.14
N ASP A 325 -5.73 -6.07 30.43
CA ASP A 325 -6.41 -5.30 31.49
C ASP A 325 -5.79 -3.90 31.66
N SER A 326 -4.49 -3.78 31.41
CA SER A 326 -3.74 -2.53 31.52
C SER A 326 -2.62 -2.44 30.49
N ALA A 327 -2.20 -1.20 30.17
CA ALA A 327 -1.04 -0.92 29.33
C ALA A 327 -0.31 0.31 29.86
N GLY A 328 1.03 0.24 29.82
CA GLY A 328 1.91 1.28 30.34
C GLY A 328 2.59 2.11 29.27
N ALA A 329 3.22 3.18 29.69
CA ALA A 329 4.01 4.06 28.85
C ALA A 329 5.08 3.31 28.05
N GLY A 330 5.21 3.64 26.79
CA GLY A 330 6.11 2.99 25.83
C GLY A 330 5.46 1.86 25.04
N ASP A 331 4.34 1.29 25.49
CA ASP A 331 3.68 0.18 24.80
C ASP A 331 2.79 0.66 23.64
N ILE A 332 2.60 -0.19 22.63
CA ILE A 332 1.71 0.07 21.50
C ILE A 332 0.45 -0.78 21.66
N VAL A 333 -0.68 -0.11 21.86
CA VAL A 333 -1.95 -0.77 22.17
C VAL A 333 -3.10 -0.24 21.34
N SER A 334 -4.13 -1.07 21.21
CA SER A 334 -5.41 -0.73 20.59
C SER A 334 -6.49 -0.61 21.66
N MET A 335 -7.28 0.48 21.61
CA MET A 335 -8.36 0.71 22.57
C MET A 335 -9.67 1.02 21.88
N ALA A 336 -10.76 0.63 22.52
CA ALA A 336 -12.13 0.93 22.10
C ALA A 336 -12.92 1.58 23.25
N GLY A 337 -13.89 2.41 22.90
CA GLY A 337 -14.76 3.10 23.87
C GLY A 337 -15.00 4.58 23.60
N LEU A 338 -14.33 5.13 22.59
CA LEU A 338 -14.50 6.49 22.08
C LEU A 338 -14.99 6.45 20.63
N SER A 339 -15.90 7.35 20.28
CA SER A 339 -16.56 7.38 18.96
C SER A 339 -16.07 8.49 18.05
N SER A 340 -15.58 9.60 18.62
CA SER A 340 -15.21 10.81 17.86
C SER A 340 -13.72 10.96 17.56
N PRO A 341 -12.76 10.53 18.41
CA PRO A 341 -11.35 10.66 18.10
C PRO A 341 -10.96 9.91 16.83
N THR A 342 -10.06 10.54 16.06
CA THR A 342 -9.50 10.01 14.82
C THR A 342 -7.96 9.99 14.90
N ILE A 343 -7.31 9.60 13.84
CA ILE A 343 -5.85 9.61 13.73
C ILE A 343 -5.32 11.05 13.94
N GLY A 344 -4.22 11.19 14.67
CA GLY A 344 -3.62 12.48 15.03
C GLY A 344 -4.24 13.14 16.25
N HIS A 345 -5.33 12.60 16.80
CA HIS A 345 -5.88 13.07 18.07
C HIS A 345 -5.16 12.40 19.25
N THR A 346 -5.27 13.04 20.42
CA THR A 346 -4.73 12.51 21.67
C THR A 346 -5.85 11.90 22.51
N VAL A 347 -5.64 10.72 23.05
CA VAL A 347 -6.47 10.15 24.11
C VAL A 347 -5.68 10.28 25.40
N ALA A 348 -6.26 10.91 26.42
CA ALA A 348 -5.58 11.21 27.65
C ALA A 348 -6.50 11.04 28.86
N ASN A 349 -5.90 10.93 30.07
CA ASN A 349 -6.65 10.93 31.32
C ASN A 349 -7.51 12.20 31.43
N ALA A 350 -8.62 12.12 32.16
CA ALA A 350 -9.59 13.21 32.31
C ALA A 350 -8.96 14.52 32.83
N GLU A 351 -7.85 14.43 33.55
CA GLU A 351 -7.12 15.56 34.13
C GLU A 351 -6.23 16.30 33.13
N VAL A 352 -5.93 15.68 31.99
CA VAL A 352 -5.03 16.24 30.98
C VAL A 352 -5.79 17.10 29.99
N LEU A 353 -5.35 18.35 29.84
CA LEU A 353 -5.97 19.35 28.97
C LEU A 353 -5.13 19.68 27.73
N THR A 354 -3.92 19.12 27.62
CA THR A 354 -3.00 19.40 26.51
C THR A 354 -2.91 18.23 25.54
N ALA A 355 -3.14 18.49 24.26
CA ALA A 355 -2.95 17.48 23.21
C ALA A 355 -1.47 17.33 22.85
N LEU A 356 -1.06 16.10 22.54
CA LEU A 356 0.28 15.79 22.03
C LEU A 356 0.51 16.44 20.65
N PRO A 357 1.76 16.71 20.27
CA PRO A 357 2.09 17.22 18.95
C PRO A 357 1.68 16.20 17.88
N THR A 358 0.99 16.65 16.86
CA THR A 358 0.56 15.84 15.73
C THR A 358 1.70 15.70 14.70
N VAL A 359 1.80 14.58 14.05
CA VAL A 359 2.72 14.41 12.92
C VAL A 359 2.27 15.27 11.76
N VAL A 360 3.16 16.11 11.25
CA VAL A 360 2.91 16.92 10.05
C VAL A 360 3.07 16.03 8.83
N LEU A 361 1.98 15.80 8.10
CA LEU A 361 1.98 15.05 6.86
C LEU A 361 2.33 15.95 5.67
N ASP A 362 3.05 15.42 4.70
CA ASP A 362 3.27 16.12 3.43
C ASP A 362 1.93 16.36 2.72
N PRO A 363 1.73 17.50 2.06
CA PRO A 363 0.46 17.85 1.43
C PRO A 363 0.15 16.93 0.22
N PRO A 364 -1.13 16.77 -0.13
CA PRO A 364 -1.52 16.05 -1.34
C PRO A 364 -1.01 16.78 -2.60
N THR A 365 -0.63 16.04 -3.63
CA THR A 365 -0.08 16.57 -4.89
C THR A 365 -1.03 16.44 -6.07
N ILE A 366 -1.96 15.49 -6.01
CA ILE A 366 -2.94 15.22 -7.08
C ILE A 366 -4.36 15.20 -6.54
N SER A 367 -5.33 15.51 -7.40
CA SER A 367 -6.75 15.37 -7.11
C SER A 367 -7.49 14.68 -8.26
N MET A 368 -8.55 13.93 -7.94
CA MET A 368 -9.48 13.32 -8.89
C MET A 368 -10.92 13.59 -8.45
N THR A 369 -11.83 13.76 -9.39
CA THR A 369 -13.25 13.93 -9.08
C THR A 369 -13.97 12.59 -9.18
N PHE A 370 -14.62 12.19 -8.12
CA PHE A 370 -15.47 10.99 -8.03
C PHE A 370 -16.93 11.41 -8.12
N GLY A 371 -17.66 10.89 -9.05
CA GLY A 371 -19.06 11.21 -9.28
C GLY A 371 -19.89 9.98 -9.57
N VAL A 372 -21.19 10.19 -9.67
CA VAL A 372 -22.14 9.17 -10.06
C VAL A 372 -21.87 8.74 -11.52
N ASN A 373 -22.08 7.46 -11.82
CA ASN A 373 -22.03 6.97 -13.18
C ASN A 373 -23.30 7.39 -13.92
N ASP A 374 -23.18 8.31 -14.87
CA ASP A 374 -24.24 8.85 -15.71
C ASP A 374 -24.20 8.29 -17.15
N SER A 375 -23.51 7.15 -17.34
CA SER A 375 -23.45 6.45 -18.62
C SER A 375 -24.77 5.76 -18.96
N PRO A 376 -25.04 5.47 -20.26
CA PRO A 376 -26.21 4.69 -20.67
C PRO A 376 -26.27 3.25 -20.14
N LEU A 377 -25.17 2.72 -19.58
CA LEU A 377 -25.06 1.39 -18.96
C LEU A 377 -25.06 1.46 -17.43
N ALA A 378 -25.28 2.63 -16.84
CA ALA A 378 -25.32 2.80 -15.39
C ALA A 378 -26.37 1.91 -14.74
N GLY A 379 -26.03 1.31 -13.58
CA GLY A 379 -26.94 0.43 -12.84
C GLY A 379 -27.00 -1.00 -13.33
N SER A 380 -26.22 -1.36 -14.35
CA SER A 380 -26.21 -2.73 -14.89
C SER A 380 -25.39 -3.69 -14.01
N ASP A 381 -24.40 -3.21 -13.31
CA ASP A 381 -23.40 -4.04 -12.64
C ASP A 381 -23.34 -3.80 -11.11
N GLY A 382 -23.52 -2.54 -10.67
CA GLY A 382 -23.31 -2.13 -9.30
C GLY A 382 -24.60 -2.03 -8.47
N ILE A 383 -24.44 -2.05 -7.16
CA ILE A 383 -25.53 -1.90 -6.18
C ILE A 383 -25.52 -0.53 -5.49
N HIS A 384 -24.41 0.19 -5.51
CA HIS A 384 -24.23 1.51 -4.91
C HIS A 384 -24.05 2.56 -6.00
N LEU A 385 -25.15 3.27 -6.32
CA LEU A 385 -25.24 4.17 -7.50
C LEU A 385 -25.39 5.65 -7.13
N THR A 386 -25.74 5.96 -5.87
CA THR A 386 -26.12 7.32 -5.47
C THR A 386 -24.94 8.13 -4.96
N GLY A 387 -24.92 9.44 -5.25
CA GLY A 387 -23.88 10.36 -4.79
C GLY A 387 -23.72 10.40 -3.27
N GLY A 388 -24.81 10.28 -2.50
CA GLY A 388 -24.76 10.22 -1.04
C GLY A 388 -23.94 9.01 -0.53
N LYS A 389 -24.24 7.80 -1.04
CA LYS A 389 -23.47 6.60 -0.65
C LYS A 389 -22.00 6.69 -1.05
N ILE A 390 -21.70 7.26 -2.21
CA ILE A 390 -20.33 7.51 -2.64
C ILE A 390 -19.64 8.47 -1.65
N GLY A 391 -20.33 9.56 -1.30
CA GLY A 391 -19.81 10.54 -0.33
C GLY A 391 -19.56 9.94 1.05
N ASP A 392 -20.53 9.20 1.60
CA ASP A 392 -20.39 8.54 2.89
C ASP A 392 -19.18 7.60 2.94
N ARG A 393 -18.97 6.84 1.84
CA ARG A 393 -17.82 5.92 1.73
C ARG A 393 -16.49 6.68 1.63
N LEU A 394 -16.43 7.76 0.85
CA LEU A 394 -15.24 8.61 0.71
C LEU A 394 -14.90 9.34 2.01
N LEU A 395 -15.89 9.88 2.71
CA LEU A 395 -15.71 10.50 4.02
C LEU A 395 -15.22 9.48 5.06
N ALA A 396 -15.78 8.28 5.06
CA ALA A 396 -15.30 7.19 5.91
C ALA A 396 -13.82 6.84 5.65
N GLU A 397 -13.37 6.90 4.39
CA GLU A 397 -11.96 6.70 4.04
C GLU A 397 -11.07 7.83 4.57
N SER A 398 -11.49 9.10 4.44
CA SER A 398 -10.71 10.24 4.93
C SER A 398 -10.53 10.26 6.45
N GLU A 399 -11.42 9.61 7.20
CA GLU A 399 -11.27 9.45 8.66
C GLU A 399 -10.17 8.44 9.03
N THR A 400 -10.00 7.39 8.21
CA THR A 400 -9.01 6.33 8.45
C THR A 400 -7.68 6.60 7.78
N ASN A 401 -7.67 7.42 6.72
CA ASN A 401 -6.47 7.76 5.96
C ASN A 401 -6.31 9.29 5.83
N LEU A 402 -5.51 9.88 6.71
CA LEU A 402 -5.25 11.33 6.72
C LEU A 402 -4.51 11.84 5.47
N ALA A 403 -3.92 10.95 4.67
CA ALA A 403 -3.27 11.32 3.42
C ALA A 403 -4.27 11.55 2.28
N ILE A 404 -5.55 11.23 2.51
CA ILE A 404 -6.65 11.46 1.58
C ILE A 404 -7.53 12.57 2.13
N ASN A 405 -7.74 13.62 1.35
CA ASN A 405 -8.65 14.70 1.66
C ASN A 405 -9.86 14.66 0.70
N VAL A 406 -11.06 14.75 1.25
CA VAL A 406 -12.31 14.68 0.48
C VAL A 406 -13.07 16.00 0.61
N LEU A 407 -13.29 16.66 -0.51
CA LEU A 407 -14.02 17.92 -0.58
C LEU A 407 -15.29 17.75 -1.43
N PRO A 408 -16.46 18.20 -0.97
CA PRO A 408 -17.64 18.21 -1.81
C PRO A 408 -17.44 19.20 -2.98
N SER A 409 -17.65 18.74 -4.21
CA SER A 409 -17.53 19.58 -5.41
C SER A 409 -18.89 20.03 -5.93
N THR A 410 -19.83 19.09 -6.05
CA THR A 410 -21.23 19.32 -6.41
C THR A 410 -22.11 18.41 -5.56
N SER A 411 -23.42 18.48 -5.70
CA SER A 411 -24.35 17.61 -4.96
C SER A 411 -24.12 16.11 -5.21
N GLU A 412 -23.47 15.73 -6.31
CA GLU A 412 -23.30 14.33 -6.74
C GLU A 412 -21.85 13.96 -7.04
N SER A 413 -20.90 14.85 -6.73
CA SER A 413 -19.48 14.60 -6.98
C SER A 413 -18.59 15.15 -5.87
N TYR A 414 -17.47 14.47 -5.64
CA TYR A 414 -16.49 14.77 -4.62
C TYR A 414 -15.10 14.90 -5.23
N GLU A 415 -14.36 15.90 -4.83
CA GLU A 415 -12.95 16.01 -5.14
C GLU A 415 -12.15 15.27 -4.07
N VAL A 416 -11.41 14.25 -4.50
CA VAL A 416 -10.55 13.42 -3.66
C VAL A 416 -9.11 13.77 -3.97
N GLN A 417 -8.40 14.25 -2.95
CA GLN A 417 -7.01 14.68 -3.03
C GLN A 417 -6.12 13.62 -2.38
N GLY A 418 -5.01 13.30 -3.02
CA GLY A 418 -4.06 12.28 -2.55
C GLY A 418 -2.61 12.59 -2.96
N ARG A 419 -1.69 11.72 -2.55
CA ARG A 419 -0.26 11.87 -2.86
C ARG A 419 0.15 11.27 -4.19
N GLY A 420 -0.54 10.23 -4.66
CA GLY A 420 -0.16 9.54 -5.89
C GLY A 420 -1.29 8.79 -6.56
N GLU A 421 -1.07 8.42 -7.80
CA GLU A 421 -2.05 7.71 -8.65
C GLU A 421 -2.38 6.32 -8.08
N LEU A 422 -1.40 5.63 -7.51
CA LEU A 422 -1.58 4.29 -6.95
C LEU A 422 -2.50 4.34 -5.71
N GLN A 423 -2.35 5.35 -4.86
CA GLN A 423 -3.19 5.53 -3.68
C GLN A 423 -4.66 5.71 -4.08
N LEU A 424 -4.93 6.62 -5.03
CA LEU A 424 -6.29 6.85 -5.52
C LEU A 424 -6.82 5.66 -6.33
N GLY A 425 -5.96 4.97 -7.09
CA GLY A 425 -6.31 3.75 -7.81
C GLY A 425 -6.75 2.62 -6.88
N ILE A 426 -6.08 2.43 -5.75
CA ILE A 426 -6.46 1.45 -4.72
C ILE A 426 -7.81 1.81 -4.10
N LEU A 427 -8.06 3.08 -3.81
CA LEU A 427 -9.36 3.52 -3.31
C LEU A 427 -10.49 3.20 -4.30
N ILE A 428 -10.30 3.50 -5.58
CA ILE A 428 -11.26 3.20 -6.63
C ILE A 428 -11.50 1.68 -6.73
N GLU A 429 -10.43 0.88 -6.68
CA GLU A 429 -10.52 -0.58 -6.77
C GLU A 429 -11.25 -1.19 -5.56
N ASN A 430 -11.01 -0.68 -4.35
CA ASN A 430 -11.74 -1.08 -3.16
C ASN A 430 -13.24 -0.79 -3.32
N MET A 431 -13.60 0.44 -3.72
CA MET A 431 -14.99 0.82 -3.95
C MET A 431 -15.64 -0.04 -5.06
N ARG A 432 -14.90 -0.35 -6.13
CA ARG A 432 -15.35 -1.24 -7.20
C ARG A 432 -15.72 -2.63 -6.66
N ARG A 433 -14.89 -3.22 -5.80
CA ARG A 433 -15.11 -4.53 -5.16
C ARG A 433 -16.26 -4.50 -4.15
N GLU A 434 -16.48 -3.36 -3.50
CA GLU A 434 -17.62 -3.12 -2.62
C GLU A 434 -18.95 -2.97 -3.39
N GLY A 435 -18.94 -2.97 -4.72
CA GLY A 435 -20.13 -2.90 -5.57
C GLY A 435 -20.56 -1.48 -5.98
N PHE A 436 -19.68 -0.50 -5.88
CA PHE A 436 -19.94 0.87 -6.36
C PHE A 436 -19.77 0.98 -7.87
N GLU A 437 -20.61 1.80 -8.50
CA GLU A 437 -20.38 2.34 -9.83
C GLU A 437 -20.00 3.81 -9.74
N LEU A 438 -18.89 4.16 -10.39
CA LEU A 438 -18.29 5.50 -10.31
C LEU A 438 -18.00 6.05 -11.69
N SER A 439 -18.11 7.37 -11.83
CA SER A 439 -17.50 8.15 -12.91
C SER A 439 -16.33 8.93 -12.33
N VAL A 440 -15.12 8.66 -12.81
CA VAL A 440 -13.90 9.24 -12.26
C VAL A 440 -13.22 10.11 -13.27
N SER A 441 -12.79 11.32 -12.86
CA SER A 441 -12.04 12.25 -13.72
C SER A 441 -10.57 11.83 -13.84
N PRO A 442 -9.86 12.29 -14.90
CA PRO A 442 -8.41 12.19 -14.92
C PRO A 442 -7.76 12.88 -13.70
N PRO A 443 -6.59 12.40 -13.24
CA PRO A 443 -5.87 13.05 -12.17
C PRO A 443 -5.43 14.46 -12.59
N LYS A 444 -5.63 15.41 -11.67
CA LYS A 444 -5.22 16.81 -11.81
C LYS A 444 -4.15 17.12 -10.77
N VAL A 445 -3.10 17.77 -11.18
CA VAL A 445 -2.06 18.22 -10.27
C VAL A 445 -2.52 19.46 -9.52
N MET A 446 -2.23 19.52 -8.23
CA MET A 446 -2.58 20.63 -7.36
C MET A 446 -1.54 21.74 -7.47
N TYR A 447 -1.97 22.91 -7.92
CA TYR A 447 -1.14 24.09 -8.02
C TYR A 447 -1.23 24.92 -6.74
N LYS A 448 -0.14 25.58 -6.36
CA LYS A 448 -0.12 26.63 -5.34
C LYS A 448 0.03 28.00 -5.99
N VAL A 449 -0.54 29.02 -5.40
CA VAL A 449 -0.32 30.40 -5.84
C VAL A 449 0.32 31.16 -4.68
N GLU A 450 1.58 31.53 -4.85
CA GLU A 450 2.31 32.35 -3.86
C GLU A 450 2.72 33.69 -4.50
N ARG A 451 2.33 34.79 -3.88
CA ARG A 451 2.62 36.15 -4.36
C ARG A 451 2.23 36.38 -5.83
N GLY A 452 1.12 35.78 -6.29
CA GLY A 452 0.67 35.87 -7.66
C GLY A 452 1.40 34.99 -8.68
N VAL A 453 2.36 34.20 -8.23
CA VAL A 453 3.08 33.23 -9.09
C VAL A 453 2.46 31.85 -8.92
N LYS A 454 2.12 31.23 -10.06
CA LYS A 454 1.63 29.85 -10.09
C LYS A 454 2.79 28.87 -9.91
N LEU A 455 2.75 28.08 -8.84
CA LEU A 455 3.71 27.04 -8.52
C LEU A 455 3.12 25.67 -8.81
N GLU A 456 3.96 24.76 -9.32
CA GLU A 456 3.60 23.37 -9.56
C GLU A 456 4.49 22.42 -8.75
N PRO A 457 3.98 21.25 -8.33
CA PRO A 457 4.79 20.26 -7.63
C PRO A 457 5.81 19.64 -8.59
N ILE A 458 7.05 19.57 -8.14
CA ILE A 458 8.17 18.95 -8.83
C ILE A 458 8.54 17.67 -8.06
N GLU A 459 8.75 16.62 -8.82
CA GLU A 459 9.20 15.33 -8.30
C GLU A 459 10.64 15.06 -8.72
N GLU A 460 11.42 14.51 -7.80
CA GLU A 460 12.69 13.87 -8.10
C GLU A 460 12.38 12.48 -8.65
N VAL A 461 12.90 12.17 -9.82
CA VAL A 461 12.70 10.88 -10.49
C VAL A 461 14.04 10.19 -10.67
N THR A 462 14.16 8.99 -10.10
CA THR A 462 15.32 8.12 -10.30
C THR A 462 14.92 6.98 -11.21
N ILE A 463 15.64 6.79 -12.28
CA ILE A 463 15.37 5.77 -13.30
C ILE A 463 16.61 4.92 -13.50
N GLU A 464 16.42 3.61 -13.56
CA GLU A 464 17.45 2.64 -13.93
C GLU A 464 16.97 1.82 -15.12
N VAL A 465 17.69 1.93 -16.20
CA VAL A 465 17.37 1.26 -17.48
C VAL A 465 18.60 0.67 -18.12
N ASP A 466 18.39 -0.31 -18.99
CA ASP A 466 19.45 -0.82 -19.86
C ASP A 466 19.91 0.28 -20.83
N ASP A 467 21.20 0.33 -21.14
CA ASP A 467 21.81 1.39 -21.96
C ASP A 467 21.10 1.59 -23.31
N ALA A 468 20.52 0.52 -23.86
CA ALA A 468 19.76 0.57 -25.10
C ALA A 468 18.48 1.42 -25.02
N HIS A 469 17.92 1.62 -23.83
CA HIS A 469 16.66 2.36 -23.62
C HIS A 469 16.87 3.80 -23.12
N VAL A 470 18.10 4.19 -22.77
CA VAL A 470 18.42 5.52 -22.22
C VAL A 470 17.93 6.65 -23.13
N GLY A 471 18.24 6.59 -24.42
CA GLY A 471 17.85 7.63 -25.38
C GLY A 471 16.34 7.82 -25.50
N LEU A 472 15.58 6.71 -25.56
CA LEU A 472 14.13 6.73 -25.65
C LEU A 472 13.48 7.33 -24.40
N VAL A 473 13.98 6.95 -23.22
CA VAL A 473 13.49 7.45 -21.94
C VAL A 473 13.80 8.93 -21.76
N MET A 474 15.01 9.37 -22.13
CA MET A 474 15.39 10.79 -22.07
C MET A 474 14.52 11.65 -22.99
N GLU A 475 14.26 11.21 -24.23
CA GLU A 475 13.38 11.90 -25.16
C GLU A 475 11.96 12.03 -24.60
N ALA A 476 11.38 10.93 -24.11
CA ALA A 476 10.04 10.91 -23.52
C ALA A 476 9.90 11.86 -22.31
N LEU A 477 10.92 11.94 -21.46
CA LEU A 477 10.91 12.82 -20.28
C LEU A 477 11.19 14.28 -20.62
N SER A 478 12.02 14.56 -21.63
CA SER A 478 12.24 15.91 -22.14
C SER A 478 10.94 16.55 -22.65
N HIS A 479 10.13 15.80 -23.43
CA HIS A 479 8.80 16.25 -23.85
C HIS A 479 7.84 16.53 -22.68
N ARG A 480 8.10 15.91 -21.53
CA ARG A 480 7.36 16.07 -20.28
C ARG A 480 7.95 17.12 -19.33
N ARG A 481 8.92 17.92 -19.79
CA ARG A 481 9.63 18.96 -19.02
C ARG A 481 10.49 18.39 -17.89
N GLY A 482 10.99 17.16 -18.04
CA GLY A 482 12.02 16.60 -17.17
C GLY A 482 13.39 17.22 -17.46
N GLU A 483 14.12 17.52 -16.40
CA GLU A 483 15.50 18.05 -16.44
C GLU A 483 16.43 17.07 -15.74
N VAL A 484 17.40 16.52 -16.46
CA VAL A 484 18.37 15.56 -15.91
C VAL A 484 19.34 16.30 -15.00
N THR A 485 19.46 15.82 -13.77
CA THR A 485 20.38 16.38 -12.76
C THR A 485 21.66 15.56 -12.64
N ASP A 486 21.58 14.24 -12.82
CA ASP A 486 22.72 13.33 -12.75
C ASP A 486 22.48 12.09 -13.62
N MET A 487 23.56 11.52 -14.16
CA MET A 487 23.51 10.30 -14.95
C MET A 487 24.85 9.55 -14.87
N GLY A 488 24.79 8.26 -14.58
CA GLY A 488 25.97 7.40 -14.48
C GLY A 488 25.63 5.91 -14.55
N PRO A 489 26.64 5.05 -14.67
CA PRO A 489 26.44 3.60 -14.65
C PRO A 489 25.91 3.14 -13.28
N VAL A 490 25.10 2.09 -13.28
CA VAL A 490 24.65 1.47 -12.01
C VAL A 490 25.80 0.68 -11.41
N PRO A 491 26.22 0.96 -10.17
CA PRO A 491 27.27 0.18 -9.51
C PRO A 491 26.93 -1.31 -9.48
N GLY A 492 27.89 -2.15 -9.85
CA GLY A 492 27.74 -3.62 -9.86
C GLY A 492 26.91 -4.20 -11.02
N ASN A 493 26.34 -3.39 -11.92
CA ASN A 493 25.56 -3.84 -13.07
C ASN A 493 26.10 -3.27 -14.37
N VAL A 494 26.86 -4.07 -15.11
CA VAL A 494 27.39 -3.66 -16.42
C VAL A 494 26.26 -3.59 -17.45
N GLY A 495 26.15 -2.48 -18.19
CA GLY A 495 25.15 -2.28 -19.24
C GLY A 495 23.84 -1.65 -18.77
N ARG A 496 23.81 -1.10 -17.53
CA ARG A 496 22.68 -0.32 -17.00
C ARG A 496 23.10 1.07 -16.57
N THR A 497 22.25 2.02 -16.89
CA THR A 497 22.45 3.44 -16.55
C THR A 497 21.38 3.87 -15.54
N ARG A 498 21.83 4.57 -14.48
CA ARG A 498 20.98 5.30 -13.54
C ARG A 498 20.91 6.76 -13.97
N MET A 499 19.71 7.32 -13.99
CA MET A 499 19.43 8.73 -14.27
C MET A 499 18.64 9.31 -13.11
N CYS A 500 19.10 10.46 -12.61
CA CYS A 500 18.33 11.30 -11.69
C CYS A 500 17.87 12.55 -12.43
N LEU A 501 16.62 12.90 -12.27
CA LEU A 501 16.03 14.06 -12.95
C LEU A 501 14.92 14.70 -12.11
N THR A 502 14.63 15.97 -12.35
CA THR A 502 13.47 16.66 -11.79
C THR A 502 12.40 16.82 -12.87
N CYS A 503 11.17 16.48 -12.54
CA CYS A 503 10.06 16.55 -13.49
C CYS A 503 8.80 17.09 -12.81
N PRO A 504 7.99 17.93 -13.47
CA PRO A 504 6.69 18.32 -12.96
C PRO A 504 5.79 17.10 -12.81
N SER A 505 5.08 16.98 -11.67
CA SER A 505 4.17 15.85 -11.40
C SER A 505 3.17 15.60 -12.53
N ARG A 506 2.67 16.69 -13.17
CA ARG A 506 1.75 16.58 -14.34
C ARG A 506 2.38 15.89 -15.56
N GLY A 507 3.70 15.94 -15.70
CA GLY A 507 4.42 15.25 -16.76
C GLY A 507 4.57 13.74 -16.49
N LEU A 508 4.50 13.35 -15.25
CA LEU A 508 4.66 11.95 -14.81
C LEU A 508 3.34 11.19 -14.75
N VAL A 509 2.19 11.90 -14.77
CA VAL A 509 0.87 11.28 -14.86
C VAL A 509 0.81 10.36 -16.08
N GLY A 510 0.49 9.07 -15.87
CA GLY A 510 0.41 8.04 -16.90
C GLY A 510 1.74 7.60 -17.52
N TYR A 511 2.87 8.19 -17.13
CA TYR A 511 4.15 7.82 -17.71
C TYR A 511 4.61 6.41 -17.35
N ARG A 512 4.20 5.88 -16.21
CA ARG A 512 4.62 4.56 -15.73
C ARG A 512 4.31 3.43 -16.70
N SER A 513 3.13 3.42 -17.34
CA SER A 513 2.76 2.39 -18.31
C SER A 513 3.52 2.54 -19.63
N VAL A 514 3.75 3.78 -20.07
CA VAL A 514 4.58 4.08 -21.25
C VAL A 514 6.01 3.63 -21.00
N PHE A 515 6.59 4.01 -19.86
CA PHE A 515 7.93 3.62 -19.44
C PHE A 515 8.12 2.10 -19.38
N SER A 516 7.17 1.37 -18.79
CA SER A 516 7.21 -0.10 -18.74
C SER A 516 7.19 -0.72 -20.15
N SER A 517 6.40 -0.16 -21.07
CA SER A 517 6.36 -0.61 -22.46
C SER A 517 7.65 -0.31 -23.21
N ASP A 518 8.18 0.91 -23.06
CA ASP A 518 9.39 1.38 -23.73
C ASP A 518 10.64 0.61 -23.28
N THR A 519 10.69 0.24 -22.00
CA THR A 519 11.78 -0.55 -21.41
C THR A 519 11.52 -2.05 -21.41
N ARG A 520 10.42 -2.51 -22.03
CA ARG A 520 10.01 -3.94 -22.05
C ARG A 520 9.93 -4.56 -20.66
N GLY A 521 9.61 -3.75 -19.64
CA GLY A 521 9.52 -4.17 -18.24
C GLY A 521 10.85 -4.31 -17.52
N SER A 522 12.01 -4.06 -18.17
CA SER A 522 13.33 -4.15 -17.53
C SER A 522 13.72 -2.89 -16.75
N GLY A 523 13.05 -1.76 -16.99
CA GLY A 523 13.34 -0.49 -16.36
C GLY A 523 12.71 -0.34 -14.99
N PHE A 524 13.42 0.31 -14.06
CA PHE A 524 12.88 0.73 -12.76
C PHE A 524 12.76 2.24 -12.73
N MET A 525 11.62 2.73 -12.25
CA MET A 525 11.35 4.16 -12.07
C MET A 525 10.82 4.41 -10.69
N HIS A 526 11.49 5.26 -9.96
CA HIS A 526 11.05 5.80 -8.68
C HIS A 526 10.82 7.29 -8.78
N ARG A 527 9.81 7.79 -8.12
CA ARG A 527 9.49 9.21 -8.02
C ARG A 527 9.13 9.60 -6.60
N ALA A 528 9.60 10.77 -6.18
CA ALA A 528 9.32 11.33 -4.86
C ALA A 528 9.05 12.83 -4.99
N PHE A 529 8.08 13.33 -4.23
CA PHE A 529 7.84 14.78 -4.16
C PHE A 529 9.08 15.48 -3.59
N GLN A 530 9.56 16.53 -4.28
CA GLN A 530 10.73 17.31 -3.87
C GLN A 530 10.30 18.68 -3.34
N THR A 531 9.67 19.50 -4.18
CA THR A 531 9.31 20.87 -3.85
C THR A 531 8.22 21.42 -4.76
N TYR A 532 7.79 22.67 -4.50
CA TYR A 532 6.98 23.45 -5.43
C TYR A 532 7.85 24.48 -6.15
N GLU A 533 7.81 24.49 -7.48
CA GLU A 533 8.54 25.43 -8.32
C GLU A 533 7.60 26.19 -9.26
N LYS A 534 8.13 27.23 -9.88
CA LYS A 534 7.39 28.01 -10.88
C LYS A 534 6.98 27.11 -12.05
N TYR A 535 5.74 27.31 -12.52
CA TYR A 535 5.19 26.56 -13.66
C TYR A 535 6.13 26.55 -14.88
N ARG A 536 6.55 25.36 -15.34
CA ARG A 536 7.53 25.13 -16.41
C ARG A 536 6.94 25.21 -17.84
N GLY A 537 5.74 25.76 -18.01
CA GLY A 537 5.08 25.89 -19.33
C GLY A 537 4.29 24.64 -19.75
N PRO A 538 3.62 24.65 -20.91
CA PRO A 538 2.81 23.54 -21.39
C PRO A 538 3.66 22.30 -21.70
N LEU A 539 3.08 21.11 -21.50
CA LEU A 539 3.67 19.84 -21.94
C LEU A 539 3.55 19.71 -23.46
N GLY A 540 4.47 18.95 -24.07
CA GLY A 540 4.36 18.52 -25.45
C GLY A 540 3.14 17.59 -25.69
N ASN A 541 2.92 17.21 -26.95
CA ASN A 541 1.86 16.26 -27.29
C ASN A 541 2.26 14.86 -26.81
N VAL A 542 1.61 14.38 -25.76
CA VAL A 542 2.01 13.15 -25.03
C VAL A 542 1.20 11.93 -25.45
N ARG A 543 0.06 12.14 -26.16
CA ARG A 543 -0.89 11.07 -26.47
C ARG A 543 -1.49 11.24 -27.86
N LYS A 544 -1.76 10.12 -28.52
CA LYS A 544 -2.52 10.05 -29.79
C LYS A 544 -4.01 10.26 -29.54
N GLY A 545 -4.78 10.48 -30.59
CA GLY A 545 -6.23 10.57 -30.55
C GLY A 545 -6.89 9.22 -30.20
N VAL A 546 -8.20 9.22 -30.02
CA VAL A 546 -8.97 8.04 -29.66
C VAL A 546 -10.05 7.70 -30.70
N LEU A 547 -10.42 6.43 -30.75
CA LEU A 547 -11.56 5.93 -31.51
C LEU A 547 -12.81 6.02 -30.61
N VAL A 548 -13.77 6.86 -30.99
CA VAL A 548 -14.98 7.12 -30.20
C VAL A 548 -16.18 6.46 -30.86
N SER A 549 -16.95 5.66 -30.12
CA SER A 549 -18.16 5.02 -30.59
C SER A 549 -19.26 6.04 -30.91
N MET A 550 -19.94 5.82 -32.03
CA MET A 550 -21.14 6.55 -32.45
C MET A 550 -22.39 5.66 -32.46
N GLY A 551 -22.35 4.51 -31.82
CA GLY A 551 -23.47 3.57 -31.85
C GLY A 551 -23.74 2.94 -30.51
N ARG A 552 -24.97 2.55 -30.25
CA ARG A 552 -25.41 1.80 -29.09
C ARG A 552 -25.74 0.37 -29.48
N GLY A 553 -25.24 -0.62 -28.74
CA GLY A 553 -25.52 -2.03 -28.94
C GLY A 553 -24.30 -2.92 -28.76
N LEU A 554 -24.34 -4.14 -29.28
CA LEU A 554 -23.25 -5.09 -29.21
C LEU A 554 -22.21 -4.83 -30.29
N ILE A 555 -20.97 -4.84 -29.94
CA ILE A 555 -19.83 -4.68 -30.85
C ILE A 555 -19.73 -5.92 -31.73
N THR A 556 -19.60 -5.74 -33.03
CA THR A 556 -19.53 -6.83 -34.03
C THR A 556 -18.07 -7.06 -34.48
N ALA A 557 -17.71 -8.31 -34.69
CA ALA A 557 -16.40 -8.68 -35.25
C ALA A 557 -16.14 -8.03 -36.62
N HIS A 558 -17.20 -7.94 -37.46
CA HIS A 558 -17.13 -7.32 -38.79
C HIS A 558 -16.75 -5.84 -38.71
N ALA A 559 -17.35 -5.07 -37.80
CA ALA A 559 -16.99 -3.66 -37.59
C ALA A 559 -15.54 -3.51 -37.10
N LEU A 560 -15.14 -4.32 -36.13
CA LEU A 560 -13.79 -4.25 -35.58
C LEU A 560 -12.70 -4.54 -36.61
N THR A 561 -12.91 -5.43 -37.57
CA THR A 561 -11.96 -5.70 -38.66
C THR A 561 -11.63 -4.45 -39.47
N SER A 562 -12.63 -3.62 -39.72
CA SER A 562 -12.42 -2.35 -40.44
C SER A 562 -11.76 -1.25 -39.57
N LEU A 563 -11.86 -1.38 -38.26
CA LEU A 563 -11.34 -0.40 -37.30
C LEU A 563 -9.90 -0.73 -36.85
N GLU A 564 -9.52 -2.00 -36.91
CA GLU A 564 -8.17 -2.47 -36.55
C GLU A 564 -7.07 -1.77 -37.37
N ALA A 565 -7.31 -1.50 -38.64
CA ALA A 565 -6.38 -0.73 -39.50
C ALA A 565 -6.21 0.74 -39.06
N ARG A 566 -7.08 1.25 -38.20
CA ARG A 566 -7.08 2.66 -37.75
C ARG A 566 -6.42 2.87 -36.40
N GLY A 567 -6.13 1.81 -35.67
CA GLY A 567 -5.49 1.91 -34.36
C GLY A 567 -5.60 0.65 -33.50
N ILE A 568 -5.26 0.79 -32.23
CA ILE A 568 -5.27 -0.31 -31.24
C ILE A 568 -6.63 -0.34 -30.55
N LEU A 569 -7.31 -1.49 -30.57
CA LEU A 569 -8.62 -1.66 -29.97
C LEU A 569 -8.53 -1.99 -28.47
N PHE A 570 -9.46 -1.46 -27.69
CA PHE A 570 -9.62 -1.72 -26.26
C PHE A 570 -10.79 -2.66 -25.94
N VAL A 571 -11.56 -3.03 -26.95
CA VAL A 571 -12.81 -3.77 -26.82
C VAL A 571 -12.78 -5.03 -27.66
N ALA A 572 -13.52 -6.05 -27.22
CA ALA A 572 -13.72 -7.31 -27.92
C ALA A 572 -15.11 -7.39 -28.55
N PRO A 573 -15.32 -8.26 -29.57
CA PRO A 573 -16.64 -8.57 -30.08
C PRO A 573 -17.60 -9.06 -28.99
N GLY A 574 -18.85 -8.65 -29.04
CA GLY A 574 -19.88 -9.02 -28.07
C GLY A 574 -19.95 -8.14 -26.82
N MET A 575 -19.03 -7.20 -26.64
CA MET A 575 -19.14 -6.18 -25.60
C MET A 575 -20.21 -5.14 -25.96
N GLU A 576 -20.90 -4.60 -24.95
CA GLU A 576 -21.83 -3.50 -25.12
C GLU A 576 -21.10 -2.18 -25.27
N THR A 577 -21.61 -1.33 -26.18
CA THR A 577 -21.09 0.01 -26.42
C THR A 577 -22.23 1.02 -26.47
N TYR A 578 -21.86 2.29 -26.25
CA TYR A 578 -22.77 3.42 -26.37
C TYR A 578 -22.06 4.62 -27.01
N ASP A 579 -22.85 5.62 -27.42
CA ASP A 579 -22.31 6.84 -28.02
C ASP A 579 -21.41 7.60 -27.06
N GLY A 580 -20.20 7.94 -27.52
CA GLY A 580 -19.17 8.60 -26.69
C GLY A 580 -18.25 7.66 -25.91
N MET A 581 -18.46 6.33 -25.94
CA MET A 581 -17.53 5.37 -25.37
C MET A 581 -16.24 5.31 -26.19
N ILE A 582 -15.08 5.25 -25.55
CA ILE A 582 -13.78 5.09 -26.20
C ILE A 582 -13.51 3.61 -26.40
N ILE A 583 -13.32 3.20 -27.64
CA ILE A 583 -13.15 1.80 -28.02
C ILE A 583 -11.75 1.45 -28.48
N GLY A 584 -10.87 2.45 -28.61
CA GLY A 584 -9.48 2.23 -29.02
C GLY A 584 -8.66 3.51 -29.11
N GLU A 585 -7.36 3.34 -29.31
CA GLU A 585 -6.41 4.42 -29.61
C GLU A 585 -6.30 4.60 -31.12
N HIS A 586 -6.40 5.83 -31.59
CA HIS A 586 -6.25 6.14 -33.01
C HIS A 586 -4.77 6.21 -33.39
N SER A 587 -4.41 5.82 -34.60
CA SER A 587 -3.03 5.91 -35.11
C SER A 587 -2.56 7.36 -35.35
N ARG A 588 -3.47 8.34 -35.36
CA ARG A 588 -3.20 9.78 -35.53
C ARG A 588 -3.53 10.55 -34.25
N ASP A 589 -3.08 11.81 -34.19
CA ASP A 589 -3.25 12.66 -33.00
C ASP A 589 -4.69 13.21 -32.82
N THR A 590 -5.58 12.98 -33.78
CA THR A 590 -6.96 13.46 -33.75
C THR A 590 -7.94 12.34 -33.40
N ASP A 591 -8.97 12.65 -32.63
CA ASP A 591 -10.06 11.73 -32.33
C ASP A 591 -10.85 11.39 -33.60
N LEU A 592 -11.34 10.16 -33.67
CA LEU A 592 -12.12 9.65 -34.76
C LEU A 592 -13.41 9.00 -34.26
N ASP A 593 -14.56 9.57 -34.69
CA ASP A 593 -15.87 8.97 -34.43
C ASP A 593 -16.09 7.76 -35.37
N VAL A 594 -16.42 6.60 -34.81
CA VAL A 594 -16.53 5.32 -35.53
C VAL A 594 -17.77 4.54 -35.10
N ASN A 595 -18.27 3.65 -35.97
CA ASN A 595 -19.40 2.78 -35.66
C ASN A 595 -18.98 1.34 -35.43
N PRO A 596 -18.89 0.85 -34.18
CA PRO A 596 -18.47 -0.50 -33.84
C PRO A 596 -19.61 -1.55 -33.87
N VAL A 597 -20.87 -1.11 -34.07
CA VAL A 597 -22.05 -1.98 -34.04
C VAL A 597 -22.55 -2.37 -35.44
N ARG A 598 -21.83 -1.94 -36.51
CA ARG A 598 -22.22 -2.24 -37.87
C ARG A 598 -22.20 -3.75 -38.12
N ALA A 599 -23.37 -4.32 -38.42
CA ALA A 599 -23.51 -5.69 -38.82
C ALA A 599 -23.10 -5.91 -40.29
N LYS A 600 -22.68 -7.09 -40.63
CA LYS A 600 -22.45 -7.51 -42.01
C LYS A 600 -23.81 -7.62 -42.70
N GLU A 601 -24.04 -6.88 -43.78
CA GLU A 601 -25.20 -7.05 -44.62
C GLU A 601 -25.10 -8.39 -45.36
N LEU A 602 -26.14 -9.22 -45.26
CA LEU A 602 -26.23 -10.49 -45.95
C LEU A 602 -26.53 -10.25 -47.43
N ASN A 603 -25.52 -10.02 -48.26
CA ASN A 603 -25.68 -9.68 -49.67
C ASN A 603 -25.48 -10.88 -50.62
N ASN A 604 -25.31 -12.13 -50.17
CA ASN A 604 -25.05 -13.26 -51.04
C ASN A 604 -25.95 -14.44 -50.76
N ILE A 605 -27.06 -14.50 -51.50
CA ILE A 605 -27.96 -15.68 -51.55
C ILE A 605 -27.33 -16.90 -52.31
N ARG A 606 -26.25 -16.69 -53.09
CA ARG A 606 -25.70 -17.72 -54.01
C ARG A 606 -24.45 -18.42 -53.56
N ALA A 607 -23.82 -18.04 -52.49
CA ALA A 607 -22.61 -18.69 -51.94
C ALA A 607 -22.65 -18.77 -50.41
N PRO A 608 -23.33 -19.80 -49.84
CA PRO A 608 -23.27 -20.02 -48.38
C PRO A 608 -21.95 -20.60 -47.86
N SER A 609 -20.93 -20.74 -48.72
CA SER A 609 -19.65 -21.31 -48.34
C SER A 609 -18.62 -20.25 -48.13
N LYS A 610 -18.09 -20.26 -46.90
CA LYS A 610 -16.98 -19.48 -46.38
C LYS A 610 -17.32 -18.06 -45.89
N ASP A 611 -17.94 -17.98 -44.74
CA ASP A 611 -17.56 -16.94 -43.80
C ASP A 611 -16.09 -17.21 -43.39
N GLU A 612 -15.20 -16.43 -43.94
CA GLU A 612 -13.80 -16.44 -43.48
C GLU A 612 -13.81 -16.11 -42.00
N ASN A 613 -13.18 -16.95 -41.19
CA ASN A 613 -12.98 -16.72 -39.79
C ASN A 613 -12.21 -15.40 -39.64
N VAL A 614 -12.87 -14.35 -39.18
CA VAL A 614 -12.25 -13.06 -38.93
C VAL A 614 -11.25 -13.24 -37.79
N LYS A 615 -9.98 -13.15 -38.12
CA LYS A 615 -8.90 -13.12 -37.11
C LYS A 615 -8.66 -11.67 -36.73
N LEU A 616 -9.06 -11.30 -35.51
CA LEU A 616 -8.76 -10.01 -34.92
C LEU A 616 -7.52 -10.11 -34.04
N THR A 617 -6.70 -9.07 -33.99
CA THR A 617 -5.66 -8.94 -32.98
C THR A 617 -6.32 -8.86 -31.60
N PRO A 618 -5.72 -9.48 -30.55
CA PRO A 618 -6.23 -9.37 -29.21
C PRO A 618 -6.36 -7.91 -28.79
N PRO A 619 -7.50 -7.48 -28.20
CA PRO A 619 -7.66 -6.13 -27.71
C PRO A 619 -6.73 -5.86 -26.53
N ARG A 620 -6.27 -4.60 -26.42
CA ARG A 620 -5.56 -4.13 -25.24
C ARG A 620 -6.58 -3.83 -24.14
N LEU A 621 -6.82 -4.77 -23.24
CA LEU A 621 -7.64 -4.53 -22.06
C LEU A 621 -6.82 -3.71 -21.05
N MET A 622 -7.32 -2.54 -20.68
CA MET A 622 -6.65 -1.66 -19.73
C MET A 622 -6.96 -2.05 -18.30
N SER A 623 -5.92 -2.10 -17.46
CA SER A 623 -6.07 -2.10 -16.01
C SER A 623 -6.58 -0.73 -15.52
N LEU A 624 -7.01 -0.63 -14.28
CA LEU A 624 -7.47 0.63 -13.70
C LEU A 624 -6.35 1.67 -13.69
N GLU A 625 -5.15 1.29 -13.35
CA GLU A 625 -3.97 2.16 -13.32
C GLU A 625 -3.59 2.67 -14.70
N GLU A 626 -3.65 1.79 -15.70
CA GLU A 626 -3.45 2.20 -17.09
C GLU A 626 -4.52 3.17 -17.55
N ALA A 627 -5.78 2.93 -17.19
CA ALA A 627 -6.90 3.82 -17.52
C ALA A 627 -6.75 5.21 -16.88
N ILE A 628 -6.35 5.25 -15.59
CA ILE A 628 -6.07 6.51 -14.86
C ILE A 628 -4.97 7.32 -15.55
N GLY A 629 -3.90 6.64 -15.96
CA GLY A 629 -2.79 7.30 -16.64
C GLY A 629 -3.05 7.64 -18.11
N TYR A 630 -4.02 7.00 -18.75
CA TYR A 630 -4.32 7.18 -20.19
C TYR A 630 -5.33 8.28 -20.45
N VAL A 631 -6.31 8.48 -19.58
CA VAL A 631 -7.46 9.36 -19.78
C VAL A 631 -7.06 10.84 -19.89
N ALA A 632 -7.62 11.56 -20.87
CA ALA A 632 -7.39 12.99 -21.09
C ALA A 632 -8.40 13.87 -20.32
N SER A 633 -8.14 15.19 -20.32
CA SER A 633 -8.95 16.17 -19.55
C SER A 633 -10.44 16.24 -19.95
N ASP A 634 -10.76 15.86 -21.19
CA ASP A 634 -12.12 15.83 -21.74
C ASP A 634 -12.77 14.44 -21.67
N GLU A 635 -12.16 13.50 -20.95
CA GLU A 635 -12.59 12.13 -20.82
C GLU A 635 -12.88 11.77 -19.35
N LEU A 636 -13.55 10.66 -19.16
CA LEU A 636 -13.88 10.08 -17.85
C LEU A 636 -13.66 8.58 -17.88
N ILE A 637 -13.36 8.03 -16.70
CA ILE A 637 -13.29 6.60 -16.48
C ILE A 637 -14.62 6.17 -15.86
N GLU A 638 -15.32 5.25 -16.50
CA GLU A 638 -16.47 4.57 -15.94
C GLU A 638 -16.00 3.29 -15.26
N VAL A 639 -16.16 3.23 -13.95
CA VAL A 639 -15.76 2.10 -13.12
C VAL A 639 -17.00 1.38 -12.62
N THR A 640 -17.11 0.09 -12.95
CA THR A 640 -18.18 -0.78 -12.47
C THR A 640 -17.57 -2.04 -11.85
N PRO A 641 -18.30 -2.82 -11.04
CA PRO A 641 -17.79 -4.07 -10.47
C PRO A 641 -17.23 -5.04 -11.52
N LYS A 642 -17.80 -5.05 -12.72
CA LYS A 642 -17.41 -6.00 -13.78
C LYS A 642 -16.53 -5.41 -14.87
N ALA A 643 -16.55 -4.09 -15.10
CA ALA A 643 -15.85 -3.49 -16.21
C ALA A 643 -15.27 -2.10 -15.89
N ILE A 644 -14.18 -1.78 -16.58
CA ILE A 644 -13.58 -0.45 -16.64
C ILE A 644 -13.73 0.02 -18.10
N ARG A 645 -14.39 1.15 -18.31
CA ARG A 645 -14.63 1.73 -19.63
C ARG A 645 -14.14 3.17 -19.66
N LEU A 646 -13.59 3.58 -20.78
CA LEU A 646 -13.25 4.98 -21.03
C LEU A 646 -14.36 5.63 -21.86
N ARG A 647 -14.67 6.87 -21.54
CA ARG A 647 -15.68 7.62 -22.30
C ARG A 647 -15.34 9.11 -22.40
N LYS A 648 -15.89 9.75 -23.40
CA LYS A 648 -15.86 11.22 -23.45
C LYS A 648 -16.79 11.81 -22.38
N ARG A 649 -16.42 12.97 -21.85
CA ARG A 649 -17.25 13.71 -20.89
C ARG A 649 -18.61 14.07 -21.46
N TYR A 650 -18.64 14.50 -22.73
CA TYR A 650 -19.84 14.75 -23.48
C TYR A 650 -20.11 13.60 -24.44
N LEU A 651 -21.18 12.85 -24.22
CA LEU A 651 -21.49 11.67 -25.02
C LEU A 651 -21.92 12.02 -26.45
N GLU A 652 -22.71 13.08 -26.62
CA GLU A 652 -23.23 13.50 -27.91
C GLU A 652 -22.17 14.17 -28.80
N VAL A 653 -22.03 13.75 -30.05
CA VAL A 653 -21.08 14.27 -31.05
C VAL A 653 -21.19 15.79 -31.20
N ASN A 654 -22.42 16.33 -31.28
CA ASN A 654 -22.64 17.76 -31.47
C ASN A 654 -22.15 18.58 -30.26
N LYS A 655 -22.39 18.10 -29.05
CA LYS A 655 -21.89 18.73 -27.83
C LYS A 655 -20.37 18.68 -27.78
N ARG A 656 -19.73 17.54 -28.13
CA ARG A 656 -18.27 17.43 -28.22
C ARG A 656 -17.69 18.49 -29.16
N LYS A 657 -18.21 18.59 -30.39
CA LYS A 657 -17.77 19.57 -31.39
C LYS A 657 -17.98 21.03 -30.96
N THR A 658 -19.03 21.30 -30.22
CA THR A 658 -19.29 22.66 -29.70
C THR A 658 -18.33 23.02 -28.58
N MET A 659 -18.07 22.08 -27.66
CA MET A 659 -17.18 22.31 -26.52
C MET A 659 -15.71 22.36 -26.92
N SER A 660 -15.28 21.59 -27.94
CA SER A 660 -13.90 21.64 -28.44
C SER A 660 -13.51 22.99 -29.07
N LYS A 661 -14.49 23.80 -29.49
CA LYS A 661 -14.30 25.14 -30.06
C LYS A 661 -14.23 26.25 -29.00
N ARG A 662 -14.58 25.95 -27.72
CA ARG A 662 -14.44 26.93 -26.63
C ARG A 662 -12.98 26.99 -26.20
N PRO A 663 -12.45 28.19 -25.84
CA PRO A 663 -11.11 28.29 -25.28
C PRO A 663 -11.00 27.36 -24.06
N LYS A 664 -9.89 26.65 -23.96
CA LYS A 664 -9.57 25.88 -22.75
C LYS A 664 -9.10 26.90 -21.69
N ASP A 665 -9.93 27.14 -20.68
CA ASP A 665 -9.57 27.95 -19.51
C ASP A 665 -8.47 27.26 -18.68
#